data_46daf8160e3274d8b1e7a321b0a33fde
#
_entry.id   46daf8160e3274d8b1e7a321b0a33fde
#
_cell.length_a   1.000
_cell.length_b   1.000
_cell.length_c   1.000
_cell.angle_alpha   90.00
_cell.angle_beta   90.00
_cell.angle_gamma   90.00
#
_symmetry.space_group_name_H-M   'P 1'
#
loop_
_entity.id
_entity.type
_entity.pdbx_description
1 polymer ?
#
loop_
_entity_poly.entity_id
_entity_poly.type
_entity_poly.pdbx_seq_one_letter_code
_entity_poly.pdbx_strand_id
1 'polypeptide(L)'
;MNKTYKFPALWMMCLMLFSCLTFTACDNGDDEDTNQYKGGINLNVFGPSPVARGGVLRFLGSGMDKVTAVAIPGCDDITDIEVVSDTEIRVTVPQTAQPGLVVLKTPKGDITTKTELTFTEPIDLASVSPLEVNPGEVITITGEYLNLIKEIIFADNVIVTEFESQERKEIKVKVPVEAKTGQIIISDGAEIPNWIYSEEMLTVALPTYTKSSTGTIKAGSSLVIEGENLNWVSSVKFGDVEVSEITVSEDAKTLTVVVPATAKSGAVTLVCYSGAEVAAGKIATVVPTDLSAVPEIVKNGTDITITGKDLDLIVSATFPNVSEAVELKQGASATQITLTVPELAQDGDIALNLFNGESVTIAYKTLKPTIAVFTPAALTAGDTLIIAGTDLDLVSAIVFAGEDSPTAMLAKYNHISDELLGITVPGVAETCAPTLILKNGMEVKTTLTLNITPATDPAIATINPSAVVQGREFVITGKNLNTVEAFYIGEVKVTAFGKRTETEVEMTVPKTAATGVTAIRMVNYEGKEFTSDVTMEVLAPEATIWEGFVVLGNWANGCQDLAWGGYDWNTVVVGQTLNFYFEEDTSSTWWQLKLGQGDGWTTLPDFKKVAGGDAVNIEAGATKYSYSLGANDLKALQESGGLIFQDRK
;
A
#
# COMPACT_ATOMS: atom_id res chain seq x y z
N MET A 1 -21.58 6.68 14.09
CA MET A 1 -22.82 5.90 13.80
C MET A 1 -22.77 4.64 14.64
N ASN A 2 -23.54 4.62 15.73
CA ASN A 2 -23.61 3.50 16.67
C ASN A 2 -24.31 2.31 16.05
N LYS A 3 -23.62 1.17 15.93
CA LYS A 3 -24.27 -0.13 15.72
C LYS A 3 -24.29 -0.88 17.05
N THR A 4 -25.42 -0.81 17.71
CA THR A 4 -25.79 -1.66 18.84
C THR A 4 -26.03 -3.08 18.35
N TYR A 5 -25.21 -4.03 18.78
CA TYR A 5 -25.51 -5.46 18.62
C TYR A 5 -26.51 -5.88 19.71
N LYS A 6 -27.74 -6.15 19.30
CA LYS A 6 -28.73 -6.84 20.16
C LYS A 6 -28.47 -8.34 20.06
N PHE A 7 -27.84 -8.94 21.05
CA PHE A 7 -27.88 -10.39 21.25
C PHE A 7 -29.28 -10.78 21.74
N PRO A 8 -29.93 -11.76 21.15
CA PRO A 8 -31.25 -12.16 21.60
C PRO A 8 -31.13 -12.97 22.89
N ALA A 9 -31.68 -12.39 23.97
CA ALA A 9 -31.83 -13.03 25.29
C ALA A 9 -32.64 -14.34 25.29
N LEU A 10 -33.13 -14.77 24.14
CA LEU A 10 -33.92 -15.98 23.96
C LEU A 10 -33.10 -17.28 23.95
N TRP A 11 -31.78 -17.22 23.67
CA TRP A 11 -30.92 -18.40 23.68
C TRP A 11 -30.39 -18.79 25.06
N MET A 12 -30.31 -17.82 25.99
CA MET A 12 -29.87 -18.08 27.35
C MET A 12 -30.96 -18.73 28.22
N MET A 13 -32.23 -18.54 27.86
CA MET A 13 -33.36 -19.15 28.59
C MET A 13 -33.63 -20.62 28.18
N CYS A 14 -33.16 -21.02 27.00
CA CYS A 14 -33.26 -22.44 26.57
C CYS A 14 -32.17 -23.35 27.16
N LEU A 15 -31.02 -22.81 27.58
CA LEU A 15 -29.94 -23.60 28.20
C LEU A 15 -30.19 -23.86 29.68
N MET A 16 -30.96 -23.02 30.39
CA MET A 16 -31.35 -23.26 31.80
C MET A 16 -32.55 -24.22 31.97
N LEU A 17 -33.30 -24.48 30.93
CA LEU A 17 -34.45 -25.39 31.00
C LEU A 17 -34.13 -26.86 30.62
N PHE A 18 -32.88 -27.13 30.18
CA PHE A 18 -32.46 -28.49 29.80
C PHE A 18 -31.66 -29.24 30.88
N SER A 19 -31.34 -28.57 32.02
CA SER A 19 -30.59 -29.20 33.13
C SER A 19 -31.48 -29.87 34.20
N CYS A 20 -32.80 -29.93 34.02
CA CYS A 20 -33.71 -30.47 35.04
C CYS A 20 -34.41 -31.79 34.69
N LEU A 21 -33.99 -32.47 33.67
CA LEU A 21 -34.62 -33.77 33.34
C LEU A 21 -33.58 -34.76 32.81
N THR A 22 -32.88 -35.45 33.70
CA THR A 22 -32.51 -36.88 33.54
C THR A 22 -31.97 -37.42 34.88
N PHE A 23 -32.83 -37.68 35.81
CA PHE A 23 -32.61 -38.76 36.73
C PHE A 23 -33.33 -39.98 36.19
N THR A 24 -32.70 -40.71 35.31
CA THR A 24 -33.06 -42.11 35.08
C THR A 24 -32.14 -42.96 35.91
N ALA A 25 -32.68 -43.53 36.95
CA ALA A 25 -32.11 -44.69 37.61
C ALA A 25 -31.91 -45.79 36.58
N CYS A 26 -30.68 -46.25 36.37
CA CYS A 26 -30.40 -47.56 35.84
C CYS A 26 -30.06 -48.47 37.02
N ASP A 27 -31.05 -49.22 37.37
CA ASP A 27 -30.90 -50.50 38.05
C ASP A 27 -30.32 -51.50 37.05
N ASN A 28 -29.19 -52.11 37.39
CA ASN A 28 -28.88 -53.48 37.01
C ASN A 28 -27.63 -54.02 37.71
N GLY A 29 -27.81 -55.07 38.41
CA GLY A 29 -26.79 -56.09 38.57
C GLY A 29 -26.23 -56.26 39.97
N ASP A 30 -26.91 -57.05 40.71
CA ASP A 30 -26.37 -58.06 41.64
C ASP A 30 -24.94 -57.86 42.13
N ASP A 31 -24.83 -57.17 43.27
CA ASP A 31 -24.01 -57.63 44.42
C ASP A 31 -24.77 -57.21 45.69
N GLU A 32 -25.52 -58.13 46.23
CA GLU A 32 -26.11 -57.99 47.54
C GLU A 32 -24.97 -57.90 48.58
N ASP A 33 -24.52 -56.67 48.85
CA ASP A 33 -23.72 -56.38 50.04
C ASP A 33 -24.66 -56.38 51.23
N THR A 34 -24.85 -57.57 51.79
CA THR A 34 -25.71 -57.88 52.92
C THR A 34 -25.25 -57.25 54.25
N ASN A 35 -24.34 -56.25 54.19
CA ASN A 35 -23.86 -55.50 55.33
C ASN A 35 -24.71 -54.29 55.74
N GLN A 36 -25.71 -53.93 54.96
CA GLN A 36 -26.60 -52.80 55.24
C GLN A 36 -27.50 -52.94 56.48
N TYR A 37 -27.62 -54.15 57.05
CA TYR A 37 -28.52 -54.43 58.17
C TYR A 37 -27.83 -54.87 59.48
N LYS A 38 -26.53 -54.83 59.62
CA LYS A 38 -25.83 -55.32 60.80
C LYS A 38 -25.21 -54.24 61.69
N GLY A 39 -25.85 -53.09 61.89
CA GLY A 39 -25.40 -52.09 62.88
C GLY A 39 -23.93 -51.65 62.74
N GLY A 40 -23.42 -51.71 61.52
CA GLY A 40 -22.09 -51.27 61.16
C GLY A 40 -22.01 -49.75 60.98
N ILE A 41 -20.77 -49.25 61.07
CA ILE A 41 -20.49 -47.86 60.71
C ILE A 41 -20.52 -47.77 59.18
N ASN A 42 -21.35 -46.90 58.59
CA ASN A 42 -21.47 -46.73 57.15
C ASN A 42 -21.63 -45.26 56.79
N LEU A 43 -20.93 -44.80 55.75
CA LEU A 43 -21.08 -43.48 55.17
C LEU A 43 -22.02 -43.56 53.96
N ASN A 44 -23.16 -42.84 54.00
CA ASN A 44 -24.11 -42.77 52.91
C ASN A 44 -23.79 -41.63 51.94
N VAL A 45 -23.50 -40.46 52.49
CA VAL A 45 -23.20 -39.25 51.72
C VAL A 45 -22.37 -38.28 52.53
N PHE A 46 -21.57 -37.54 51.87
CA PHE A 46 -20.85 -36.39 52.47
C PHE A 46 -21.02 -35.16 51.57
N GLY A 47 -20.85 -33.97 52.17
CA GLY A 47 -20.92 -32.71 51.42
C GLY A 47 -21.01 -31.48 52.31
N PRO A 48 -20.98 -30.32 51.70
CA PRO A 48 -20.94 -30.06 50.26
C PRO A 48 -19.59 -30.42 49.62
N SER A 49 -19.61 -30.83 48.35
CA SER A 49 -18.44 -30.91 47.49
C SER A 49 -18.83 -30.36 46.14
N PRO A 50 -18.25 -29.21 45.74
CA PRO A 50 -17.14 -28.49 46.36
C PRO A 50 -17.52 -27.78 47.67
N VAL A 51 -16.50 -27.61 48.57
CA VAL A 51 -16.60 -26.88 49.85
C VAL A 51 -15.48 -25.81 49.92
N ALA A 52 -15.73 -24.72 50.62
CA ALA A 52 -14.67 -23.73 50.88
C ALA A 52 -13.70 -24.22 52.00
N ARG A 53 -12.40 -23.96 51.87
CA ARG A 53 -11.47 -24.14 52.99
C ARG A 53 -11.90 -23.27 54.18
N GLY A 54 -11.94 -23.83 55.37
CA GLY A 54 -12.55 -23.24 56.56
C GLY A 54 -14.07 -23.42 56.63
N GLY A 55 -14.69 -23.97 55.60
CA GLY A 55 -16.12 -24.33 55.57
C GLY A 55 -16.38 -25.64 56.33
N VAL A 56 -17.65 -25.96 56.58
CA VAL A 56 -18.07 -27.16 57.29
C VAL A 56 -18.45 -28.24 56.27
N LEU A 57 -17.80 -29.41 56.45
CA LEU A 57 -18.08 -30.62 55.67
C LEU A 57 -18.90 -31.56 56.56
N ARG A 58 -20.02 -32.05 56.05
CA ARG A 58 -20.98 -32.91 56.73
C ARG A 58 -20.84 -34.35 56.20
N PHE A 59 -20.88 -35.29 57.10
CA PHE A 59 -20.94 -36.72 56.77
C PHE A 59 -22.20 -37.32 57.37
N LEU A 60 -23.00 -37.97 56.51
CA LEU A 60 -24.24 -38.58 56.90
C LEU A 60 -24.17 -40.10 56.65
N GLY A 61 -24.58 -40.87 57.67
CA GLY A 61 -24.50 -42.30 57.59
C GLY A 61 -25.13 -42.99 58.79
N SER A 62 -24.59 -44.12 59.20
CA SER A 62 -24.97 -44.81 60.45
C SER A 62 -23.75 -45.05 61.31
N GLY A 63 -23.87 -44.87 62.63
CA GLY A 63 -22.78 -45.01 63.57
C GLY A 63 -21.67 -43.93 63.43
N MET A 64 -22.07 -42.75 62.95
CA MET A 64 -21.16 -41.62 62.73
C MET A 64 -20.53 -41.11 64.02
N ASP A 65 -21.20 -41.28 65.16
CA ASP A 65 -20.70 -41.03 66.53
C ASP A 65 -19.44 -41.81 66.91
N LYS A 66 -19.08 -42.81 66.09
CA LYS A 66 -17.89 -43.69 66.33
C LYS A 66 -16.69 -43.32 65.43
N VAL A 67 -16.80 -42.31 64.58
CA VAL A 67 -15.69 -41.78 63.81
C VAL A 67 -14.73 -41.06 64.73
N THR A 68 -13.45 -41.44 64.74
CA THR A 68 -12.43 -40.92 65.64
C THR A 68 -11.55 -39.86 65.02
N ALA A 69 -11.43 -39.90 63.70
CA ALA A 69 -10.74 -38.87 62.90
C ALA A 69 -11.26 -38.85 61.46
N VAL A 70 -11.12 -37.69 60.80
CA VAL A 70 -11.38 -37.53 59.39
C VAL A 70 -10.06 -37.11 58.71
N ALA A 71 -9.59 -37.96 57.79
CA ALA A 71 -8.38 -37.67 57.01
C ALA A 71 -8.77 -37.05 55.68
N ILE A 72 -8.36 -35.82 55.47
CA ILE A 72 -8.49 -35.08 54.18
C ILE A 72 -7.06 -34.97 53.60
N PRO A 73 -6.86 -35.22 52.29
CA PRO A 73 -5.54 -35.07 51.69
C PRO A 73 -4.92 -33.70 51.98
N GLY A 74 -3.59 -33.63 52.19
CA GLY A 74 -2.84 -32.40 52.38
C GLY A 74 -2.87 -31.79 53.78
N CYS A 75 -3.52 -32.45 54.75
CA CYS A 75 -3.56 -32.02 56.14
C CYS A 75 -3.46 -33.21 57.11
N ASP A 76 -3.15 -32.91 58.38
CA ASP A 76 -3.18 -33.89 59.44
C ASP A 76 -4.61 -34.40 59.71
N ASP A 77 -4.73 -35.57 60.32
CA ASP A 77 -6.00 -36.17 60.71
C ASP A 77 -6.82 -35.22 61.61
N ILE A 78 -8.01 -34.90 61.20
CA ILE A 78 -8.93 -34.00 61.91
C ILE A 78 -9.60 -34.80 63.03
N THR A 79 -9.28 -34.51 64.26
CA THR A 79 -9.88 -35.15 65.44
C THR A 79 -10.90 -34.24 66.12
N ASP A 80 -10.94 -32.98 65.78
CA ASP A 80 -11.99 -32.05 66.27
C ASP A 80 -13.24 -32.25 65.36
N ILE A 81 -14.09 -33.19 65.79
CA ILE A 81 -15.28 -33.62 65.09
C ILE A 81 -16.52 -33.18 65.88
N GLU A 82 -17.36 -32.38 65.28
CA GLU A 82 -18.70 -32.09 65.82
C GLU A 82 -19.62 -33.27 65.57
N VAL A 83 -19.92 -34.03 66.62
CA VAL A 83 -20.89 -35.14 66.57
C VAL A 83 -22.30 -34.57 66.77
N VAL A 84 -23.08 -34.44 65.67
CA VAL A 84 -24.46 -33.91 65.70
C VAL A 84 -25.43 -35.02 66.17
N SER A 85 -25.20 -36.25 65.68
CA SER A 85 -25.99 -37.45 66.04
C SER A 85 -25.21 -38.72 65.65
N ASP A 86 -25.81 -39.88 65.91
CA ASP A 86 -25.28 -41.17 65.43
C ASP A 86 -25.38 -41.31 63.88
N THR A 87 -26.03 -40.36 63.22
CA THR A 87 -26.21 -40.33 61.75
C THR A 87 -25.51 -39.14 61.08
N GLU A 88 -24.98 -38.19 61.85
CA GLU A 88 -24.32 -36.97 61.29
C GLU A 88 -23.11 -36.53 62.14
N ILE A 89 -22.00 -36.31 61.46
CA ILE A 89 -20.84 -35.58 61.99
C ILE A 89 -20.49 -34.43 61.05
N ARG A 90 -19.79 -33.43 61.63
CA ARG A 90 -19.29 -32.28 60.90
C ARG A 90 -17.82 -32.03 61.26
N VAL A 91 -17.07 -31.58 60.28
CA VAL A 91 -15.69 -31.15 60.46
C VAL A 91 -15.45 -29.83 59.76
N THR A 92 -14.60 -28.99 60.33
CA THR A 92 -14.12 -27.79 59.63
C THR A 92 -12.98 -28.17 58.72
N VAL A 93 -13.06 -27.82 57.46
CA VAL A 93 -12.03 -28.10 56.45
C VAL A 93 -10.79 -27.27 56.71
N PRO A 94 -9.59 -27.88 56.92
CA PRO A 94 -8.35 -27.13 57.12
C PRO A 94 -7.95 -26.29 55.91
N GLN A 95 -7.16 -25.23 56.13
CA GLN A 95 -6.66 -24.36 55.06
C GLN A 95 -5.67 -25.08 54.10
N THR A 96 -4.98 -26.13 54.62
CA THR A 96 -3.98 -26.92 53.88
C THR A 96 -4.59 -28.08 53.10
N ALA A 97 -5.91 -28.34 53.24
CA ALA A 97 -6.59 -29.46 52.61
C ALA A 97 -6.41 -29.44 51.07
N GLN A 98 -6.21 -30.61 50.47
CA GLN A 98 -6.06 -30.83 49.05
C GLN A 98 -7.25 -31.66 48.50
N PRO A 99 -7.60 -31.52 47.22
CA PRO A 99 -8.62 -32.35 46.59
C PRO A 99 -8.25 -33.84 46.66
N GLY A 100 -9.28 -34.69 46.78
CA GLY A 100 -9.10 -36.13 46.80
C GLY A 100 -10.11 -36.84 47.66
N LEU A 101 -9.93 -38.16 47.82
CA LEU A 101 -10.82 -39.01 48.62
C LEU A 101 -10.61 -38.74 50.12
N VAL A 102 -11.71 -38.60 50.84
CA VAL A 102 -11.71 -38.42 52.29
C VAL A 102 -11.85 -39.78 52.99
N VAL A 103 -11.09 -39.95 54.08
CA VAL A 103 -11.13 -41.19 54.84
C VAL A 103 -11.64 -40.92 56.27
N LEU A 104 -12.71 -41.58 56.68
CA LEU A 104 -13.22 -41.58 58.03
C LEU A 104 -12.55 -42.74 58.79
N LYS A 105 -11.77 -42.43 59.83
CA LYS A 105 -11.12 -43.42 60.69
C LYS A 105 -12.09 -43.89 61.78
N THR A 106 -12.27 -45.18 61.88
CA THR A 106 -13.19 -45.78 62.87
C THR A 106 -12.55 -46.96 63.57
N PRO A 107 -13.00 -47.37 64.80
CA PRO A 107 -12.49 -48.52 65.49
C PRO A 107 -12.68 -49.87 64.77
N LYS A 108 -13.52 -49.92 63.74
CA LYS A 108 -13.81 -51.10 62.91
C LYS A 108 -13.15 -51.10 61.54
N GLY A 109 -12.30 -50.11 61.26
CA GLY A 109 -11.62 -49.89 59.98
C GLY A 109 -12.00 -48.57 59.34
N ASP A 110 -11.25 -48.22 58.33
CA ASP A 110 -11.35 -46.93 57.63
C ASP A 110 -12.44 -46.98 56.53
N ILE A 111 -13.18 -45.88 56.41
CA ILE A 111 -14.21 -45.71 55.34
C ILE A 111 -13.75 -44.61 54.41
N THR A 112 -13.49 -44.97 53.17
CA THR A 112 -13.09 -44.01 52.14
C THR A 112 -14.31 -43.57 51.32
N THR A 113 -14.40 -42.27 51.04
CA THR A 113 -15.46 -41.71 50.20
C THR A 113 -15.37 -42.26 48.76
N LYS A 114 -16.52 -42.44 48.09
CA LYS A 114 -16.56 -42.90 46.70
C LYS A 114 -16.26 -41.79 45.69
N THR A 115 -16.47 -40.52 46.08
CA THR A 115 -16.24 -39.34 45.26
C THR A 115 -15.18 -38.47 45.94
N GLU A 116 -14.43 -37.73 45.16
CA GLU A 116 -13.44 -36.81 45.65
C GLU A 116 -14.07 -35.57 46.29
N LEU A 117 -13.45 -35.08 47.34
CA LEU A 117 -13.70 -33.76 47.86
C LEU A 117 -13.04 -32.73 46.93
N THR A 118 -13.80 -31.76 46.49
CA THR A 118 -13.32 -30.61 45.70
C THR A 118 -13.57 -29.32 46.47
N PHE A 119 -12.87 -28.25 46.09
CA PHE A 119 -12.93 -27.00 46.81
C PHE A 119 -13.55 -25.88 45.97
N THR A 120 -14.39 -25.07 46.59
CA THR A 120 -14.81 -23.76 46.11
C THR A 120 -13.96 -22.71 46.82
N GLU A 121 -13.19 -21.98 46.07
CA GLU A 121 -12.35 -20.90 46.58
C GLU A 121 -12.80 -19.63 45.88
N PRO A 122 -13.79 -18.91 46.43
CA PRO A 122 -14.27 -17.68 45.81
C PRO A 122 -13.18 -16.63 45.92
N ILE A 123 -12.45 -16.48 44.82
CA ILE A 123 -11.47 -15.40 44.68
C ILE A 123 -12.23 -14.09 44.68
N ASP A 124 -11.82 -13.15 45.49
CA ASP A 124 -12.37 -11.82 45.58
C ASP A 124 -11.28 -10.76 45.50
N LEU A 125 -11.54 -9.68 44.80
CA LEU A 125 -10.67 -8.51 44.72
C LEU A 125 -11.36 -7.35 45.43
N ALA A 126 -10.86 -6.99 46.61
CA ALA A 126 -11.45 -5.98 47.45
C ALA A 126 -10.93 -4.56 47.15
N SER A 127 -9.62 -4.41 46.91
CA SER A 127 -9.05 -3.11 46.56
C SER A 127 -7.71 -3.20 45.84
N VAL A 128 -7.34 -2.14 45.17
CA VAL A 128 -6.03 -1.89 44.59
C VAL A 128 -5.48 -0.58 45.15
N SER A 129 -4.24 -0.53 45.60
CA SER A 129 -3.66 0.67 46.19
C SER A 129 -2.13 0.74 45.98
N PRO A 130 -1.57 1.90 45.66
CA PRO A 130 -2.27 3.15 45.33
C PRO A 130 -2.97 3.07 43.95
N LEU A 131 -3.95 3.97 43.70
CA LEU A 131 -4.66 4.07 42.44
C LEU A 131 -3.97 5.00 41.43
N GLU A 132 -3.04 5.82 41.90
CA GLU A 132 -2.16 6.64 41.06
C GLU A 132 -0.73 6.14 41.27
N VAL A 133 -0.05 5.76 40.18
CA VAL A 133 1.22 5.05 40.27
C VAL A 133 2.13 5.40 39.10
N ASN A 134 3.44 5.37 39.35
CA ASN A 134 4.43 5.44 38.30
C ASN A 134 4.76 4.05 37.75
N PRO A 135 5.02 3.89 36.45
CA PRO A 135 5.61 2.66 35.92
C PRO A 135 6.84 2.22 36.74
N GLY A 136 6.89 0.95 37.08
CA GLY A 136 7.95 0.38 37.92
C GLY A 136 7.70 0.43 39.43
N GLU A 137 6.70 1.15 39.91
CA GLU A 137 6.29 1.13 41.32
C GLU A 137 5.45 -0.11 41.66
N VAL A 138 5.33 -0.40 42.94
CA VAL A 138 4.60 -1.57 43.43
C VAL A 138 3.20 -1.15 43.86
N ILE A 139 2.19 -1.86 43.37
CA ILE A 139 0.82 -1.77 43.89
C ILE A 139 0.51 -2.99 44.76
N THR A 140 -0.39 -2.78 45.70
CA THR A 140 -0.92 -3.82 46.58
C THR A 140 -2.37 -4.10 46.20
N ILE A 141 -2.67 -5.33 45.92
CA ILE A 141 -4.02 -5.86 45.67
C ILE A 141 -4.44 -6.62 46.91
N THR A 142 -5.61 -6.28 47.47
CA THR A 142 -6.16 -6.98 48.63
C THR A 142 -7.45 -7.71 48.26
N GLY A 143 -7.73 -8.81 48.95
CA GLY A 143 -8.91 -9.62 48.68
C GLY A 143 -8.93 -10.93 49.45
N GLU A 144 -9.60 -11.94 48.92
CA GLU A 144 -9.64 -13.29 49.48
C GLU A 144 -9.18 -14.29 48.42
N TYR A 145 -8.47 -15.33 48.85
CA TYR A 145 -7.89 -16.42 48.02
C TYR A 145 -6.96 -15.93 46.92
N LEU A 146 -6.30 -14.81 47.10
CA LEU A 146 -5.34 -14.24 46.16
C LEU A 146 -4.11 -15.13 45.91
N ASN A 147 -3.83 -16.08 46.80
CA ASN A 147 -2.79 -17.09 46.59
C ASN A 147 -3.06 -18.04 45.41
N LEU A 148 -4.25 -18.03 44.85
CA LEU A 148 -4.64 -18.82 43.69
C LEU A 148 -4.45 -18.07 42.37
N ILE A 149 -4.21 -16.77 42.42
CA ILE A 149 -3.98 -15.94 41.24
C ILE A 149 -2.67 -16.35 40.57
N LYS A 150 -2.69 -16.45 39.25
CA LYS A 150 -1.52 -16.75 38.42
C LYS A 150 -1.15 -15.57 37.55
N GLU A 151 -2.12 -14.71 37.25
CA GLU A 151 -1.96 -13.62 36.32
C GLU A 151 -2.64 -12.35 36.86
N ILE A 152 -1.94 -11.23 36.74
CA ILE A 152 -2.51 -9.88 36.88
C ILE A 152 -2.42 -9.23 35.52
N ILE A 153 -3.57 -8.82 35.01
CA ILE A 153 -3.71 -8.27 33.67
C ILE A 153 -4.03 -6.78 33.81
N PHE A 154 -3.10 -5.95 33.34
CA PHE A 154 -3.29 -4.52 33.20
C PHE A 154 -4.03 -4.20 31.88
N ALA A 155 -4.50 -2.98 31.73
CA ALA A 155 -5.19 -2.55 30.50
C ALA A 155 -4.36 -2.86 29.25
N ASP A 156 -5.04 -3.11 28.12
CA ASP A 156 -4.46 -3.57 26.85
C ASP A 156 -3.75 -4.94 26.94
N ASN A 157 -4.20 -5.79 27.86
CA ASN A 157 -3.74 -7.17 28.00
C ASN A 157 -2.23 -7.30 28.34
N VAL A 158 -1.70 -6.38 29.15
CA VAL A 158 -0.35 -6.48 29.70
C VAL A 158 -0.39 -7.43 30.89
N ILE A 159 0.13 -8.64 30.72
CA ILE A 159 0.03 -9.74 31.69
C ILE A 159 1.29 -9.81 32.53
N VAL A 160 1.13 -9.88 33.84
CA VAL A 160 2.20 -10.14 34.83
C VAL A 160 1.91 -11.43 35.56
N THR A 161 2.89 -12.33 35.56
CA THR A 161 2.84 -13.65 36.23
C THR A 161 3.81 -13.79 37.38
N GLU A 162 4.73 -12.83 37.53
CA GLU A 162 5.69 -12.78 38.64
C GLU A 162 5.31 -11.66 39.61
N PHE A 163 5.14 -11.97 40.86
CA PHE A 163 4.71 -11.04 41.89
C PHE A 163 5.83 -10.80 42.91
N GLU A 164 5.92 -9.59 43.45
CA GLU A 164 6.88 -9.25 44.52
C GLU A 164 6.57 -10.06 45.81
N SER A 165 5.28 -10.22 46.11
CA SER A 165 4.79 -11.11 47.15
C SER A 165 3.37 -11.57 46.82
N GLN A 166 3.03 -12.78 47.25
CA GLN A 166 1.70 -13.34 47.08
C GLN A 166 1.30 -14.11 48.35
N GLU A 167 0.26 -13.61 48.98
CA GLU A 167 -0.37 -14.20 50.15
C GLU A 167 -1.87 -14.42 49.91
N ARG A 168 -2.57 -15.09 50.80
CA ARG A 168 -4.00 -15.35 50.64
C ARG A 168 -4.84 -14.08 50.50
N LYS A 169 -4.45 -12.99 51.19
CA LYS A 169 -5.24 -11.75 51.23
C LYS A 169 -4.56 -10.56 50.56
N GLU A 170 -3.34 -10.72 50.11
CA GLU A 170 -2.53 -9.65 49.56
C GLU A 170 -1.64 -10.15 48.42
N ILE A 171 -1.59 -9.40 47.32
CA ILE A 171 -0.57 -9.52 46.30
C ILE A 171 0.12 -8.18 46.16
N LYS A 172 1.44 -8.19 46.07
CA LYS A 172 2.24 -7.04 45.65
C LYS A 172 2.82 -7.31 44.29
N VAL A 173 2.53 -6.41 43.36
CA VAL A 173 2.98 -6.52 41.97
C VAL A 173 3.57 -5.22 41.51
N LYS A 174 4.66 -5.31 40.74
CA LYS A 174 5.31 -4.19 40.10
C LYS A 174 4.53 -3.83 38.83
N VAL A 175 4.19 -2.56 38.67
CA VAL A 175 3.50 -2.06 37.50
C VAL A 175 4.45 -2.06 36.28
N PRO A 176 4.19 -2.80 35.24
CA PRO A 176 5.03 -2.81 34.04
C PRO A 176 5.13 -1.43 33.39
N VAL A 177 6.21 -1.18 32.67
CA VAL A 177 6.40 0.07 31.93
C VAL A 177 5.44 0.17 30.73
N GLU A 178 4.92 -0.97 30.28
CA GLU A 178 3.91 -1.11 29.24
C GLU A 178 2.47 -0.90 29.73
N ALA A 179 2.26 -0.83 31.05
CA ALA A 179 0.92 -0.70 31.61
C ALA A 179 0.27 0.64 31.23
N LYS A 180 -1.03 0.58 30.96
CA LYS A 180 -1.90 1.74 30.71
C LYS A 180 -2.85 1.97 31.86
N THR A 181 -3.33 3.19 31.94
CA THR A 181 -4.47 3.55 32.82
C THR A 181 -5.68 2.69 32.44
N GLY A 182 -6.25 2.02 33.44
CA GLY A 182 -7.42 1.16 33.25
C GLY A 182 -7.70 0.27 34.46
N GLN A 183 -8.71 -0.58 34.33
CA GLN A 183 -9.01 -1.58 35.35
C GLN A 183 -7.94 -2.67 35.37
N ILE A 184 -7.68 -3.21 36.55
CA ILE A 184 -6.86 -4.39 36.73
C ILE A 184 -7.77 -5.61 36.76
N ILE A 185 -7.31 -6.69 36.12
CA ILE A 185 -7.98 -7.97 36.14
C ILE A 185 -7.03 -8.96 36.85
N ILE A 186 -7.54 -9.72 37.80
CA ILE A 186 -6.82 -10.86 38.35
C ILE A 186 -7.38 -12.17 37.79
N SER A 187 -6.52 -13.13 37.49
CA SER A 187 -6.86 -14.40 36.86
C SER A 187 -6.20 -15.58 37.55
N ASP A 188 -6.91 -16.68 37.67
CA ASP A 188 -6.38 -17.96 38.17
C ASP A 188 -5.56 -18.73 37.11
N GLY A 189 -5.50 -18.24 35.88
CA GLY A 189 -4.73 -18.85 34.79
C GLY A 189 -5.25 -20.24 34.37
N ALA A 190 -6.52 -20.57 34.64
CA ALA A 190 -7.13 -21.82 34.21
C ALA A 190 -7.41 -21.80 32.68
N GLU A 191 -7.65 -23.00 32.11
CA GLU A 191 -8.03 -23.11 30.68
C GLU A 191 -9.30 -22.27 30.34
N ILE A 192 -10.22 -22.18 31.29
CA ILE A 192 -11.32 -21.20 31.30
C ILE A 192 -11.07 -20.31 32.50
N PRO A 193 -10.43 -19.15 32.31
CA PRO A 193 -9.96 -18.35 33.43
C PRO A 193 -11.10 -17.63 34.15
N ASN A 194 -11.02 -17.54 35.45
CA ASN A 194 -11.85 -16.68 36.26
C ASN A 194 -11.26 -15.27 36.29
N TRP A 195 -11.89 -14.34 35.58
CA TRP A 195 -11.47 -12.95 35.53
C TRP A 195 -12.26 -12.10 36.51
N ILE A 196 -11.55 -11.48 37.44
CA ILE A 196 -12.12 -10.59 38.44
C ILE A 196 -11.53 -9.19 38.21
N TYR A 197 -12.41 -8.22 37.96
CA TYR A 197 -12.07 -6.84 37.63
C TYR A 197 -12.01 -5.98 38.88
N SER A 198 -11.06 -5.05 38.92
CA SER A 198 -11.06 -4.02 39.97
C SER A 198 -12.26 -3.09 39.80
N GLU A 199 -12.87 -2.63 40.90
CA GLU A 199 -13.94 -1.65 40.85
C GLU A 199 -13.43 -0.29 40.34
N GLU A 200 -12.24 0.10 40.78
CA GLU A 200 -11.61 1.37 40.45
C GLU A 200 -10.56 1.19 39.36
N MET A 201 -10.29 2.28 38.66
CA MET A 201 -9.26 2.32 37.60
C MET A 201 -7.91 2.68 38.22
N LEU A 202 -6.86 1.95 37.87
CA LEU A 202 -5.49 2.33 38.13
C LEU A 202 -5.08 3.42 37.13
N THR A 203 -4.62 4.56 37.64
CA THR A 203 -4.05 5.64 36.83
C THR A 203 -2.54 5.46 36.77
N VAL A 204 -2.02 5.20 35.58
CA VAL A 204 -0.59 5.09 35.34
C VAL A 204 -0.07 6.42 34.81
N ALA A 205 0.94 6.97 35.47
CA ALA A 205 1.54 8.25 35.10
C ALA A 205 2.21 8.19 33.73
N LEU A 206 2.17 9.31 33.03
CA LEU A 206 2.84 9.52 31.76
C LEU A 206 4.03 10.48 31.93
N PRO A 207 5.04 10.43 31.04
CA PRO A 207 6.10 11.42 31.03
C PRO A 207 5.52 12.82 30.75
N THR A 208 6.21 13.84 31.19
CA THR A 208 5.83 15.23 30.90
C THR A 208 6.84 15.90 29.99
N TYR A 209 6.35 16.75 29.13
CA TYR A 209 7.15 17.59 28.24
C TYR A 209 7.25 19.01 28.80
N THR A 210 8.43 19.59 28.84
CA THR A 210 8.67 20.97 29.26
C THR A 210 9.04 21.87 28.10
N LYS A 211 10.07 21.50 27.34
CA LYS A 211 10.52 22.25 26.15
C LYS A 211 11.44 21.41 25.26
N SER A 212 11.67 21.89 24.05
CA SER A 212 12.70 21.37 23.13
C SER A 212 13.86 22.37 23.00
N SER A 213 15.05 21.87 22.64
CA SER A 213 16.27 22.68 22.47
C SER A 213 16.13 23.76 21.38
N THR A 214 15.29 23.54 20.39
CA THR A 214 15.05 24.48 19.29
C THR A 214 13.68 24.25 18.65
N GLY A 215 13.12 25.32 18.06
CA GLY A 215 11.91 25.22 17.22
C GLY A 215 12.22 25.04 15.73
N THR A 216 13.45 25.34 15.28
CA THR A 216 13.91 25.16 13.89
C THR A 216 15.15 24.27 13.89
N ILE A 217 15.10 23.17 13.14
CA ILE A 217 16.14 22.14 13.17
C ILE A 217 16.41 21.59 11.77
N LYS A 218 17.68 21.34 11.48
CA LYS A 218 18.10 20.65 10.26
C LYS A 218 17.93 19.13 10.43
N ALA A 219 17.37 18.46 9.44
CA ALA A 219 17.33 17.00 9.40
C ALA A 219 18.74 16.41 9.57
N GLY A 220 18.85 15.30 10.30
CA GLY A 220 20.12 14.69 10.70
C GLY A 220 20.75 15.30 11.96
N SER A 221 20.24 16.43 12.48
CA SER A 221 20.71 17.03 13.74
C SER A 221 19.98 16.48 14.96
N SER A 222 20.61 16.55 16.13
CA SER A 222 20.03 16.10 17.39
C SER A 222 19.05 17.12 17.95
N LEU A 223 17.85 16.68 18.26
CA LEU A 223 16.85 17.42 19.04
C LEU A 223 16.94 16.94 20.49
N VAL A 224 17.04 17.90 21.42
CA VAL A 224 17.01 17.65 22.85
C VAL A 224 15.63 18.06 23.37
N ILE A 225 14.97 17.14 24.04
CA ILE A 225 13.65 17.30 24.66
C ILE A 225 13.84 17.25 26.16
N GLU A 226 13.37 18.27 26.89
CA GLU A 226 13.39 18.33 28.35
C GLU A 226 11.99 18.05 28.91
N GLY A 227 11.97 17.31 30.03
CA GLY A 227 10.73 16.89 30.69
C GLY A 227 10.99 16.15 32.00
N GLU A 228 10.03 15.36 32.44
CA GLU A 228 10.17 14.46 33.59
C GLU A 228 9.77 13.06 33.16
N ASN A 229 10.44 12.05 33.72
CA ASN A 229 10.15 10.65 33.50
C ASN A 229 10.30 10.20 32.02
N LEU A 230 11.23 10.81 31.30
CA LEU A 230 11.45 10.52 29.88
C LEU A 230 12.02 9.11 29.62
N ASN A 231 12.43 8.38 30.67
CA ASN A 231 12.82 6.97 30.61
C ASN A 231 11.64 6.01 30.32
N TRP A 232 10.40 6.50 30.37
CA TRP A 232 9.22 5.73 29.95
C TRP A 232 8.89 5.87 28.46
N VAL A 233 9.65 6.67 27.73
CA VAL A 233 9.51 6.87 26.29
C VAL A 233 10.25 5.76 25.56
N SER A 234 9.60 5.12 24.60
CA SER A 234 10.17 4.10 23.70
C SER A 234 10.62 4.67 22.37
N SER A 235 9.93 5.71 21.87
CA SER A 235 10.23 6.34 20.60
C SER A 235 9.70 7.77 20.54
N VAL A 236 10.15 8.51 19.50
CA VAL A 236 9.68 9.87 19.21
C VAL A 236 9.14 9.90 17.79
N LYS A 237 7.94 10.43 17.61
CA LYS A 237 7.32 10.65 16.30
C LYS A 237 7.51 12.09 15.84
N PHE A 238 7.90 12.23 14.58
CA PHE A 238 7.94 13.47 13.82
C PHE A 238 6.85 13.39 12.73
N GLY A 239 5.62 13.77 13.07
CA GLY A 239 4.45 13.46 12.26
C GLY A 239 4.25 11.94 12.13
N ASP A 240 4.36 11.40 10.91
CA ASP A 240 4.21 9.96 10.65
C ASP A 240 5.53 9.17 10.76
N VAL A 241 6.66 9.87 10.97
CA VAL A 241 7.99 9.22 11.05
C VAL A 241 8.34 8.95 12.50
N GLU A 242 8.49 7.68 12.87
CA GLU A 242 8.82 7.23 14.20
C GLU A 242 10.30 6.85 14.31
N VAL A 243 10.96 7.30 15.39
CA VAL A 243 12.38 7.06 15.70
C VAL A 243 12.48 6.41 17.07
N SER A 244 12.98 5.19 17.13
CA SER A 244 13.21 4.42 18.38
C SER A 244 14.66 4.53 18.90
N GLU A 245 15.58 5.04 18.08
CA GLU A 245 16.94 5.31 18.53
C GLU A 245 16.96 6.64 19.30
N ILE A 246 16.73 6.55 20.60
CA ILE A 246 16.71 7.68 21.54
C ILE A 246 17.75 7.47 22.63
N THR A 247 18.23 8.56 23.19
CA THR A 247 19.12 8.55 24.37
C THR A 247 18.47 9.34 25.47
N VAL A 248 18.24 8.71 26.63
CA VAL A 248 17.67 9.36 27.81
C VAL A 248 18.75 9.53 28.86
N SER A 249 18.78 10.69 29.51
CA SER A 249 19.71 10.96 30.63
C SER A 249 19.41 10.09 31.86
N GLU A 250 20.40 9.86 32.70
CA GLU A 250 20.25 9.03 33.92
C GLU A 250 19.19 9.57 34.88
N ASP A 251 18.99 10.90 34.90
CA ASP A 251 17.97 11.54 35.75
C ASP A 251 16.57 11.58 35.07
N ALA A 252 16.44 10.96 33.90
CA ALA A 252 15.20 10.89 33.11
C ALA A 252 14.58 12.26 32.74
N LYS A 253 15.38 13.33 32.74
CA LYS A 253 14.90 14.69 32.47
C LYS A 253 15.21 15.20 31.07
N THR A 254 16.06 14.50 30.35
CA THR A 254 16.50 14.89 29.01
C THR A 254 16.46 13.68 28.09
N LEU A 255 15.84 13.85 26.93
CA LEU A 255 15.82 12.87 25.85
C LEU A 255 16.44 13.51 24.61
N THR A 256 17.39 12.82 24.01
CA THR A 256 18.03 13.23 22.76
C THR A 256 17.65 12.25 21.64
N VAL A 257 17.22 12.80 20.52
CA VAL A 257 16.83 12.04 19.31
C VAL A 257 17.38 12.74 18.08
N VAL A 258 17.82 11.97 17.08
CA VAL A 258 18.21 12.52 15.77
C VAL A 258 16.97 12.72 14.92
N VAL A 259 16.75 13.92 14.40
CA VAL A 259 15.64 14.23 13.51
C VAL A 259 15.88 13.51 12.17
N PRO A 260 14.99 12.59 11.75
CA PRO A 260 15.21 11.84 10.52
C PRO A 260 15.18 12.72 9.28
N ALA A 261 15.87 12.31 8.23
CA ALA A 261 15.92 13.05 6.96
C ALA A 261 14.53 13.25 6.33
N THR A 262 13.60 12.33 6.60
CA THR A 262 12.23 12.34 6.10
C THR A 262 11.26 13.14 6.97
N ALA A 263 11.69 13.70 8.09
CA ALA A 263 10.83 14.50 8.95
C ALA A 263 10.37 15.78 8.26
N LYS A 264 9.10 16.11 8.44
CA LYS A 264 8.48 17.38 8.01
C LYS A 264 8.31 18.32 9.19
N SER A 265 8.14 19.60 8.87
CA SER A 265 7.70 20.57 9.88
C SER A 265 6.36 20.15 10.46
N GLY A 266 6.27 20.10 11.79
CA GLY A 266 5.03 19.61 12.41
C GLY A 266 5.18 19.27 13.89
N ALA A 267 4.19 18.51 14.39
CA ALA A 267 4.15 18.05 15.77
C ALA A 267 5.24 17.03 16.07
N VAL A 268 5.76 17.09 17.28
CA VAL A 268 6.62 16.07 17.88
C VAL A 268 5.82 15.39 18.97
N THR A 269 5.84 14.06 19.00
CA THR A 269 5.08 13.24 19.95
C THR A 269 6.01 12.20 20.56
N LEU A 270 6.01 12.09 21.89
CA LEU A 270 6.67 11.02 22.61
C LEU A 270 5.73 9.81 22.66
N VAL A 271 6.23 8.66 22.29
CA VAL A 271 5.50 7.39 22.40
C VAL A 271 6.07 6.63 23.58
N CYS A 272 5.24 6.31 24.54
CA CYS A 272 5.63 5.56 25.72
C CYS A 272 5.72 4.05 25.42
N TYR A 273 6.43 3.29 26.29
CA TYR A 273 6.41 1.82 26.23
C TYR A 273 4.99 1.26 26.36
N SER A 274 4.11 1.96 27.06
CA SER A 274 2.68 1.63 27.12
C SER A 274 1.92 1.88 25.81
N GLY A 275 2.54 2.48 24.80
CA GLY A 275 1.89 2.95 23.57
C GLY A 275 1.06 4.23 23.74
N ALA A 276 1.08 4.85 24.92
CA ALA A 276 0.46 6.16 25.12
C ALA A 276 1.29 7.24 24.42
N GLU A 277 0.63 8.25 23.89
CA GLU A 277 1.27 9.35 23.19
C GLU A 277 1.19 10.65 23.99
N VAL A 278 2.32 11.34 24.12
CA VAL A 278 2.44 12.63 24.80
C VAL A 278 2.96 13.69 23.83
N ALA A 279 2.22 14.77 23.66
CA ALA A 279 2.63 15.87 22.79
C ALA A 279 3.90 16.54 23.32
N ALA A 280 4.92 16.69 22.46
CA ALA A 280 6.22 17.29 22.80
C ALA A 280 6.53 18.54 21.94
N GLY A 281 5.51 19.34 21.66
CA GLY A 281 5.62 20.59 20.92
C GLY A 281 5.64 20.41 19.40
N LYS A 282 6.35 21.31 18.73
CA LYS A 282 6.46 21.33 17.25
C LYS A 282 7.86 21.73 16.85
N ILE A 283 8.31 21.25 15.71
CA ILE A 283 9.52 21.68 15.03
C ILE A 283 9.22 22.28 13.67
N ALA A 284 10.08 23.16 13.20
CA ALA A 284 10.19 23.55 11.80
C ALA A 284 11.49 22.96 11.22
N THR A 285 11.37 22.22 10.12
CA THR A 285 12.57 21.70 9.42
C THR A 285 13.21 22.79 8.57
N VAL A 286 14.54 22.81 8.57
CA VAL A 286 15.31 23.69 7.68
C VAL A 286 15.07 23.25 6.24
N VAL A 287 14.87 24.22 5.35
CA VAL A 287 14.77 24.03 3.89
C VAL A 287 15.89 24.80 3.20
N PRO A 288 16.34 24.37 2.01
CA PRO A 288 17.34 25.09 1.22
C PRO A 288 16.93 26.54 0.92
N THR A 289 17.90 27.46 1.03
CA THR A 289 17.68 28.88 0.79
C THR A 289 18.82 29.52 -0.02
N ASP A 290 18.66 30.79 -0.42
CA ASP A 290 19.64 31.57 -1.18
C ASP A 290 20.07 30.90 -2.49
N LEU A 291 19.11 30.27 -3.19
CA LEU A 291 19.35 29.46 -4.38
C LEU A 291 19.78 30.33 -5.57
N SER A 292 20.83 29.91 -6.28
CA SER A 292 21.29 30.52 -7.52
C SER A 292 21.77 29.45 -8.50
N ALA A 293 21.36 29.54 -9.76
CA ALA A 293 21.73 28.62 -10.82
C ALA A 293 22.85 29.19 -11.71
N VAL A 294 23.85 28.37 -12.04
CA VAL A 294 24.97 28.76 -12.90
C VAL A 294 25.22 27.64 -13.94
N PRO A 295 25.20 27.97 -15.23
CA PRO A 295 24.79 29.24 -15.82
C PRO A 295 23.28 29.49 -15.69
N GLU A 296 22.84 30.75 -15.80
CA GLU A 296 21.40 31.14 -15.77
C GLU A 296 20.62 30.61 -16.98
N ILE A 297 21.30 30.52 -18.14
CA ILE A 297 20.78 29.93 -19.38
C ILE A 297 21.59 28.69 -19.70
N VAL A 298 20.95 27.55 -19.81
CA VAL A 298 21.60 26.23 -19.89
C VAL A 298 21.20 25.52 -21.18
N LYS A 299 22.18 24.92 -21.86
CA LYS A 299 21.95 24.01 -22.97
C LYS A 299 21.50 22.65 -22.42
N ASN A 300 20.38 22.10 -22.93
CA ASN A 300 19.94 20.76 -22.56
C ASN A 300 21.05 19.73 -22.84
N GLY A 301 21.15 18.70 -22.01
CA GLY A 301 22.23 17.71 -22.04
C GLY A 301 23.51 18.15 -21.32
N THR A 302 23.64 19.41 -20.89
CA THR A 302 24.79 19.92 -20.14
C THR A 302 24.53 20.05 -18.64
N ASP A 303 25.55 20.37 -17.87
CA ASP A 303 25.44 20.49 -16.44
C ASP A 303 25.02 21.90 -16.00
N ILE A 304 24.14 21.93 -14.99
CA ILE A 304 23.80 23.13 -14.21
C ILE A 304 24.30 22.96 -12.78
N THR A 305 24.90 23.99 -12.24
CA THR A 305 25.31 24.04 -10.84
C THR A 305 24.39 24.97 -10.07
N ILE A 306 23.82 24.47 -9.00
CA ILE A 306 22.99 25.26 -8.07
C ILE A 306 23.78 25.46 -6.80
N THR A 307 23.90 26.73 -6.40
CA THR A 307 24.53 27.17 -5.15
C THR A 307 23.46 27.69 -4.19
N GLY A 308 23.73 27.61 -2.89
CA GLY A 308 22.77 28.03 -1.87
C GLY A 308 23.21 27.63 -0.47
N LYS A 309 22.25 27.49 0.42
CA LYS A 309 22.44 26.97 1.78
C LYS A 309 21.62 25.70 1.97
N ASP A 310 22.14 24.79 2.77
CA ASP A 310 21.49 23.52 3.16
C ASP A 310 21.08 22.62 1.97
N LEU A 311 21.86 22.66 0.88
CA LEU A 311 21.62 21.88 -0.33
C LEU A 311 21.85 20.37 -0.13
N ASP A 312 22.51 19.96 0.94
CA ASP A 312 22.69 18.56 1.36
C ASP A 312 21.37 17.89 1.79
N LEU A 313 20.27 18.66 1.93
CA LEU A 313 18.92 18.14 2.15
C LEU A 313 18.21 17.70 0.87
N ILE A 314 18.77 17.99 -0.30
CA ILE A 314 18.19 17.67 -1.62
C ILE A 314 18.60 16.25 -2.01
N VAL A 315 17.62 15.45 -2.47
CA VAL A 315 17.83 14.08 -2.95
C VAL A 315 17.81 14.00 -4.48
N SER A 316 16.98 14.81 -5.13
CA SER A 316 16.83 14.82 -6.58
C SER A 316 16.24 16.13 -7.06
N ALA A 317 16.16 16.31 -8.38
CA ALA A 317 15.49 17.46 -8.97
C ALA A 317 14.54 17.04 -10.09
N THR A 318 13.40 17.70 -10.20
CA THR A 318 12.45 17.52 -11.29
C THR A 318 12.44 18.75 -12.16
N PHE A 319 12.73 18.56 -13.45
CA PHE A 319 12.75 19.63 -14.43
C PHE A 319 11.37 19.81 -15.08
N PRO A 320 11.04 21.02 -15.56
CA PRO A 320 9.81 21.24 -16.32
C PRO A 320 9.73 20.34 -17.55
N ASN A 321 8.54 19.77 -17.81
CA ASN A 321 8.27 18.83 -18.88
C ASN A 321 9.05 17.49 -18.81
N VAL A 322 9.61 17.16 -17.65
CA VAL A 322 10.30 15.89 -17.40
C VAL A 322 9.60 15.17 -16.25
N SER A 323 9.08 13.97 -16.50
CA SER A 323 8.34 13.20 -15.49
C SER A 323 9.24 12.52 -14.46
N GLU A 324 10.46 12.18 -14.86
CA GLU A 324 11.40 11.49 -14.00
C GLU A 324 12.31 12.48 -13.28
N ALA A 325 12.54 12.24 -11.99
CA ALA A 325 13.46 13.04 -11.22
C ALA A 325 14.92 12.71 -11.60
N VAL A 326 15.75 13.75 -11.67
CA VAL A 326 17.18 13.66 -11.96
C VAL A 326 17.93 13.53 -10.64
N GLU A 327 18.79 12.53 -10.54
CA GLU A 327 19.67 12.35 -9.38
C GLU A 327 20.81 13.39 -9.36
N LEU A 328 21.28 13.69 -8.15
CA LEU A 328 22.41 14.59 -7.97
C LEU A 328 23.71 13.90 -8.43
N LYS A 329 24.57 14.68 -9.06
CA LYS A 329 25.94 14.22 -9.36
C LYS A 329 26.76 14.07 -8.07
N GLN A 330 27.72 13.19 -8.11
CA GLN A 330 28.67 13.00 -7.01
C GLN A 330 29.37 14.32 -6.66
N GLY A 331 29.52 14.60 -5.35
CA GLY A 331 30.14 15.83 -4.86
C GLY A 331 29.13 16.89 -4.40
N ALA A 332 27.85 16.54 -4.24
CA ALA A 332 26.87 17.42 -3.59
C ALA A 332 27.32 17.80 -2.19
N SER A 333 27.12 19.07 -1.84
CA SER A 333 27.47 19.64 -0.53
C SER A 333 26.35 20.51 0.01
N ALA A 334 26.49 20.99 1.25
CA ALA A 334 25.52 21.94 1.83
C ALA A 334 25.39 23.25 1.07
N THR A 335 26.39 23.61 0.21
CA THR A 335 26.44 24.87 -0.50
C THR A 335 26.38 24.77 -2.01
N GLN A 336 26.47 23.56 -2.56
CA GLN A 336 26.50 23.33 -4.00
C GLN A 336 26.01 21.93 -4.38
N ILE A 337 25.20 21.88 -5.43
CA ILE A 337 24.81 20.66 -6.13
C ILE A 337 24.98 20.84 -7.63
N THR A 338 25.22 19.75 -8.35
CA THR A 338 25.34 19.74 -9.82
C THR A 338 24.38 18.68 -10.39
N LEU A 339 23.68 19.06 -11.44
CA LEU A 339 22.69 18.25 -12.14
C LEU A 339 22.97 18.28 -13.64
N THR A 340 22.68 17.20 -14.36
CA THR A 340 22.61 17.22 -15.83
C THR A 340 21.19 17.61 -16.24
N VAL A 341 21.05 18.66 -17.03
CA VAL A 341 19.75 19.09 -17.55
C VAL A 341 19.25 18.06 -18.57
N PRO A 342 18.06 17.47 -18.39
CA PRO A 342 17.52 16.51 -19.36
C PRO A 342 17.29 17.14 -20.73
N GLU A 343 17.41 16.32 -21.77
CA GLU A 343 17.20 16.75 -23.16
C GLU A 343 15.78 17.33 -23.42
N LEU A 344 14.77 16.81 -22.69
CA LEU A 344 13.39 17.24 -22.83
C LEU A 344 12.97 18.36 -21.90
N ALA A 345 13.85 18.86 -21.04
CA ALA A 345 13.53 19.92 -20.11
C ALA A 345 13.18 21.23 -20.85
N GLN A 346 12.16 21.95 -20.35
CA GLN A 346 11.69 23.23 -20.89
C GLN A 346 11.96 24.37 -19.89
N ASP A 347 11.76 25.62 -20.32
CA ASP A 347 11.81 26.80 -19.44
C ASP A 347 10.85 26.66 -18.27
N GLY A 348 11.24 27.11 -17.10
CA GLY A 348 10.38 27.12 -15.92
C GLY A 348 11.15 26.98 -14.61
N ASP A 349 10.51 26.39 -13.61
CA ASP A 349 11.09 26.17 -12.30
C ASP A 349 11.54 24.73 -12.14
N ILE A 350 12.81 24.53 -11.76
CA ILE A 350 13.30 23.23 -11.31
C ILE A 350 12.79 23.02 -9.88
N ALA A 351 12.09 21.92 -9.63
CA ALA A 351 11.74 21.50 -8.28
C ALA A 351 12.87 20.65 -7.69
N LEU A 352 13.51 21.16 -6.64
CA LEU A 352 14.54 20.47 -5.87
C LEU A 352 13.86 19.68 -4.77
N ASN A 353 13.85 18.35 -4.89
CA ASN A 353 13.12 17.45 -4.00
C ASN A 353 13.96 17.13 -2.76
N LEU A 354 13.36 17.26 -1.59
CA LEU A 354 13.98 16.99 -0.30
C LEU A 354 13.72 15.54 0.14
N PHE A 355 14.56 15.04 1.04
CA PHE A 355 14.37 13.71 1.64
C PHE A 355 13.02 13.53 2.33
N ASN A 356 12.40 14.61 2.82
CA ASN A 356 11.10 14.59 3.46
C ASN A 356 9.91 14.65 2.49
N GLY A 357 10.16 14.64 1.17
CA GLY A 357 9.13 14.71 0.14
C GLY A 357 8.57 16.10 -0.12
N GLU A 358 9.11 17.14 0.54
CA GLU A 358 8.85 18.54 0.17
C GLU A 358 9.78 18.96 -0.98
N SER A 359 9.53 20.12 -1.57
CA SER A 359 10.39 20.67 -2.60
C SER A 359 10.54 22.18 -2.47
N VAL A 360 11.67 22.68 -2.93
CA VAL A 360 11.91 24.11 -3.16
C VAL A 360 12.16 24.33 -4.64
N THR A 361 11.84 25.50 -5.16
CA THR A 361 11.95 25.76 -6.59
C THR A 361 13.01 26.80 -6.91
N ILE A 362 13.63 26.65 -8.08
CA ILE A 362 14.54 27.64 -8.65
C ILE A 362 14.25 27.80 -10.13
N ALA A 363 14.05 29.05 -10.57
CA ALA A 363 13.80 29.34 -11.98
C ALA A 363 15.07 29.10 -12.82
N TYR A 364 14.88 28.55 -14.01
CA TYR A 364 15.93 28.42 -15.01
C TYR A 364 15.40 28.58 -16.42
N LYS A 365 16.29 28.80 -17.37
CA LYS A 365 15.97 28.97 -18.79
C LYS A 365 16.86 28.07 -19.65
N THR A 366 16.25 27.50 -20.68
CA THR A 366 16.98 26.73 -21.68
C THR A 366 17.62 27.64 -22.71
N LEU A 367 18.82 27.26 -23.18
CA LEU A 367 19.45 27.88 -24.32
C LEU A 367 18.56 27.66 -25.58
N LYS A 368 18.38 28.71 -26.36
CA LYS A 368 17.58 28.70 -27.58
C LYS A 368 18.42 28.98 -28.80
N PRO A 369 18.23 28.27 -29.92
CA PRO A 369 18.91 28.57 -31.15
C PRO A 369 18.51 29.94 -31.70
N THR A 370 19.39 30.52 -32.46
CA THR A 370 19.12 31.74 -33.21
C THR A 370 19.39 31.54 -34.71
N ILE A 371 18.64 32.22 -35.57
CA ILE A 371 18.91 32.24 -37.00
C ILE A 371 19.53 33.58 -37.35
N ALA A 372 20.67 33.55 -38.00
CA ALA A 372 21.35 34.72 -38.52
C ALA A 372 21.02 35.04 -39.97
N VAL A 373 20.92 34.02 -40.85
CA VAL A 373 20.67 34.21 -42.26
C VAL A 373 20.06 32.99 -42.95
N PHE A 374 19.23 33.21 -43.96
CA PHE A 374 18.75 32.23 -44.94
C PHE A 374 19.53 32.34 -46.23
N THR A 375 19.99 31.23 -46.80
CA THR A 375 20.70 31.19 -48.10
C THR A 375 20.12 30.13 -48.98
N PRO A 376 19.44 30.51 -50.11
CA PRO A 376 19.17 31.87 -50.54
C PRO A 376 18.12 32.58 -49.66
N ALA A 377 18.03 33.90 -49.72
CA ALA A 377 17.03 34.71 -48.97
C ALA A 377 15.64 34.68 -49.64
N ALA A 378 15.53 34.18 -50.87
CA ALA A 378 14.30 33.94 -51.61
C ALA A 378 14.49 32.69 -52.48
N LEU A 379 13.46 31.83 -52.53
CA LEU A 379 13.49 30.55 -53.24
C LEU A 379 12.08 30.11 -53.65
N THR A 380 11.97 29.05 -54.45
CA THR A 380 10.70 28.39 -54.74
C THR A 380 10.42 27.28 -53.73
N ALA A 381 9.15 27.09 -53.35
CA ALA A 381 8.77 25.96 -52.52
C ALA A 381 9.21 24.65 -53.19
N GLY A 382 9.88 23.75 -52.44
CA GLY A 382 10.55 22.55 -52.92
C GLY A 382 12.06 22.70 -53.11
N ASP A 383 12.63 23.90 -53.10
CA ASP A 383 14.06 24.13 -53.22
C ASP A 383 14.82 23.89 -51.91
N THR A 384 16.14 23.74 -52.01
CA THR A 384 17.03 23.59 -50.86
C THR A 384 17.37 24.93 -50.24
N LEU A 385 17.30 25.01 -48.92
CA LEU A 385 17.64 26.17 -48.08
C LEU A 385 18.76 25.81 -47.12
N ILE A 386 19.74 26.68 -46.97
CA ILE A 386 20.73 26.63 -45.89
C ILE A 386 20.35 27.68 -44.84
N ILE A 387 20.27 27.29 -43.61
CA ILE A 387 20.03 28.13 -42.44
C ILE A 387 21.34 28.22 -41.65
N ALA A 388 21.85 29.44 -41.44
CA ALA A 388 22.97 29.67 -40.58
C ALA A 388 22.54 30.39 -39.30
N GLY A 389 23.13 29.99 -38.16
CA GLY A 389 22.75 30.52 -36.85
C GLY A 389 23.66 30.04 -35.71
N THR A 390 23.11 29.93 -34.52
CA THR A 390 23.79 29.35 -33.37
C THR A 390 22.92 28.27 -32.72
N ASP A 391 23.55 27.27 -32.13
CA ASP A 391 22.89 26.20 -31.39
C ASP A 391 21.78 25.47 -32.17
N LEU A 392 21.94 25.39 -33.49
CA LEU A 392 20.98 24.73 -34.38
C LEU A 392 20.90 23.22 -34.18
N ASP A 393 21.85 22.62 -33.46
CA ASP A 393 21.82 21.23 -33.01
C ASP A 393 20.64 20.94 -32.06
N LEU A 394 20.06 21.97 -31.44
CA LEU A 394 18.87 21.86 -30.59
C LEU A 394 17.57 21.70 -31.39
N VAL A 395 17.59 21.95 -32.70
CA VAL A 395 16.41 21.92 -33.57
C VAL A 395 16.06 20.47 -33.92
N SER A 396 14.79 20.10 -33.74
CA SER A 396 14.24 18.81 -34.16
C SER A 396 13.39 18.93 -35.42
N ALA A 397 12.79 20.10 -35.65
CA ALA A 397 11.97 20.37 -36.83
C ALA A 397 11.87 21.86 -37.14
N ILE A 398 11.49 22.18 -38.36
CA ILE A 398 11.24 23.54 -38.79
C ILE A 398 9.84 23.60 -39.40
N VAL A 399 9.08 24.60 -39.03
CA VAL A 399 7.69 24.79 -39.44
C VAL A 399 7.59 26.00 -40.34
N PHE A 400 7.00 25.81 -41.51
CA PHE A 400 6.68 26.87 -42.48
C PHE A 400 5.18 27.13 -42.48
N ALA A 401 4.76 28.32 -42.84
CA ALA A 401 3.35 28.60 -43.13
C ALA A 401 2.94 27.92 -44.44
N GLY A 402 1.74 27.38 -44.48
CA GLY A 402 1.07 26.83 -45.66
C GLY A 402 -0.41 27.20 -45.67
N GLU A 403 -1.15 26.91 -46.75
CA GLU A 403 -2.42 27.55 -47.06
C GLU A 403 -3.53 27.37 -46.07
N ASP A 404 -3.80 26.46 -45.32
CA ASP A 404 -5.08 26.32 -44.60
C ASP A 404 -4.98 26.00 -43.10
N SER A 405 -3.81 26.03 -42.52
CA SER A 405 -3.70 25.75 -41.12
C SER A 405 -2.30 26.08 -40.56
N PRO A 406 -2.19 26.52 -39.34
CA PRO A 406 -0.94 26.52 -38.60
C PRO A 406 -0.48 25.08 -38.26
N THR A 407 -0.78 24.12 -39.13
CA THR A 407 -0.32 22.73 -38.92
C THR A 407 1.16 22.68 -39.25
N ALA A 408 1.95 22.36 -38.26
CA ALA A 408 3.39 22.20 -38.37
C ALA A 408 3.77 21.31 -39.55
N MET A 409 4.33 21.89 -40.61
CA MET A 409 5.00 21.14 -41.64
C MET A 409 6.43 20.84 -41.19
N LEU A 410 6.69 19.59 -40.91
CA LEU A 410 8.04 19.14 -40.59
C LEU A 410 8.86 19.09 -41.87
N ALA A 411 9.77 20.06 -42.03
CA ALA A 411 10.74 20.00 -43.12
C ALA A 411 11.81 18.93 -42.80
N LYS A 412 12.15 18.11 -43.79
CA LYS A 412 13.34 17.28 -43.71
C LYS A 412 14.58 18.17 -43.65
N TYR A 413 15.44 18.02 -42.66
CA TYR A 413 16.66 18.77 -42.57
C TYR A 413 17.86 17.85 -42.35
N ASN A 414 19.03 18.35 -42.81
CA ASN A 414 20.30 17.73 -42.52
C ASN A 414 21.07 18.64 -41.56
N HIS A 415 21.41 18.13 -40.39
CA HIS A 415 22.30 18.81 -39.46
C HIS A 415 23.72 18.79 -40.04
N ILE A 416 24.20 19.94 -40.49
CA ILE A 416 25.54 20.09 -41.05
C ILE A 416 26.54 20.38 -39.94
N SER A 417 26.20 21.29 -39.02
CA SER A 417 26.92 21.63 -37.81
C SER A 417 26.00 22.32 -36.80
N ASP A 418 26.47 22.64 -35.62
CA ASP A 418 25.73 23.44 -34.62
C ASP A 418 25.37 24.82 -35.12
N GLU A 419 25.94 25.26 -36.23
CA GLU A 419 25.74 26.57 -36.84
C GLU A 419 25.04 26.49 -38.21
N LEU A 420 24.88 25.31 -38.81
CA LEU A 420 24.36 25.15 -40.17
C LEU A 420 23.34 24.01 -40.26
N LEU A 421 22.17 24.31 -40.80
CA LEU A 421 21.16 23.32 -41.22
C LEU A 421 20.89 23.43 -42.73
N GLY A 422 20.88 22.29 -43.41
CA GLY A 422 20.40 22.19 -44.80
C GLY A 422 19.02 21.54 -44.80
N ILE A 423 18.06 22.19 -45.44
CA ILE A 423 16.67 21.71 -45.53
C ILE A 423 16.12 21.80 -46.93
N THR A 424 15.15 20.94 -47.23
CA THR A 424 14.28 21.11 -48.41
C THR A 424 12.99 21.78 -47.95
N VAL A 425 12.71 22.98 -48.46
CA VAL A 425 11.48 23.72 -48.14
C VAL A 425 10.28 22.95 -48.66
N PRO A 426 9.24 22.69 -47.86
CA PRO A 426 8.04 21.98 -48.30
C PRO A 426 7.38 22.62 -49.55
N GLY A 427 6.87 21.79 -50.47
CA GLY A 427 6.25 22.25 -51.72
C GLY A 427 4.99 23.11 -51.52
N VAL A 428 4.37 23.04 -50.32
CA VAL A 428 3.18 23.86 -49.96
C VAL A 428 3.56 25.11 -49.13
N ALA A 429 4.85 25.31 -48.82
CA ALA A 429 5.28 26.39 -47.97
C ALA A 429 5.05 27.76 -48.63
N GLU A 430 4.74 28.75 -47.80
CA GLU A 430 4.53 30.14 -48.18
C GLU A 430 5.56 31.07 -47.53
N THR A 431 5.67 32.28 -48.04
CA THR A 431 6.48 33.34 -47.42
C THR A 431 6.13 33.49 -45.94
N CYS A 432 7.07 33.24 -45.05
CA CYS A 432 6.86 33.31 -43.62
C CYS A 432 8.19 33.56 -42.86
N ALA A 433 8.04 33.82 -41.57
CA ALA A 433 9.10 33.63 -40.60
C ALA A 433 8.96 32.21 -40.03
N PRO A 434 9.86 31.27 -40.40
CA PRO A 434 9.73 29.88 -39.93
C PRO A 434 9.80 29.76 -38.41
N THR A 435 9.16 28.76 -37.87
CA THR A 435 9.24 28.40 -36.44
C THR A 435 10.13 27.18 -36.27
N LEU A 436 11.10 27.26 -35.40
CA LEU A 436 11.94 26.13 -35.00
C LEU A 436 11.24 25.35 -33.90
N ILE A 437 11.11 24.04 -34.07
CA ILE A 437 10.70 23.12 -33.00
C ILE A 437 11.98 22.53 -32.42
N LEU A 438 12.17 22.67 -31.13
CA LEU A 438 13.34 22.14 -30.44
C LEU A 438 13.14 20.67 -30.06
N LYS A 439 14.25 19.96 -29.76
CA LYS A 439 14.24 18.58 -29.29
C LYS A 439 13.40 18.40 -28.01
N ASN A 440 13.32 19.45 -27.17
CA ASN A 440 12.49 19.46 -25.95
C ASN A 440 11.01 19.85 -26.21
N GLY A 441 10.61 20.03 -27.47
CA GLY A 441 9.25 20.39 -27.86
C GLY A 441 8.93 21.89 -27.75
N MET A 442 9.87 22.74 -27.33
CA MET A 442 9.63 24.19 -27.32
C MET A 442 9.66 24.76 -28.73
N GLU A 443 8.90 25.84 -28.93
CA GLU A 443 8.86 26.56 -30.18
C GLU A 443 9.65 27.86 -30.10
N VAL A 444 10.48 28.10 -31.10
CA VAL A 444 11.22 29.36 -31.25
C VAL A 444 10.81 30.01 -32.59
N LYS A 445 10.05 31.09 -32.51
CA LYS A 445 9.69 31.88 -33.69
C LYS A 445 10.88 32.69 -34.16
N THR A 446 11.23 32.58 -35.42
CA THR A 446 12.29 33.38 -36.02
C THR A 446 11.82 34.80 -36.28
N THR A 447 12.73 35.76 -36.32
CA THR A 447 12.41 37.15 -36.68
C THR A 447 12.67 37.44 -38.15
N LEU A 448 13.38 36.54 -38.86
CA LEU A 448 13.72 36.68 -40.28
C LEU A 448 12.61 36.07 -41.14
N THR A 449 12.17 36.82 -42.13
CA THR A 449 11.21 36.36 -43.13
C THR A 449 11.95 35.73 -44.32
N LEU A 450 11.56 34.51 -44.68
CA LEU A 450 12.00 33.85 -45.90
C LEU A 450 10.94 34.08 -46.98
N ASN A 451 11.36 34.63 -48.13
CA ASN A 451 10.47 34.82 -49.29
C ASN A 451 10.37 33.51 -50.08
N ILE A 452 9.17 32.93 -50.12
CA ILE A 452 8.91 31.67 -50.81
C ILE A 452 7.93 31.91 -51.98
N THR A 453 8.37 31.58 -53.19
CA THR A 453 7.49 31.52 -54.34
C THR A 453 6.72 30.21 -54.34
N PRO A 454 5.38 30.20 -54.46
CA PRO A 454 4.60 28.98 -54.49
C PRO A 454 5.05 28.00 -55.61
N ALA A 455 5.11 26.72 -55.29
CA ALA A 455 5.36 25.68 -56.29
C ALA A 455 4.13 25.52 -57.19
N THR A 456 4.38 25.20 -58.48
CA THR A 456 3.33 24.82 -59.42
C THR A 456 2.98 23.35 -59.39
N ASP A 457 3.84 22.53 -58.79
CA ASP A 457 3.67 21.09 -58.64
C ASP A 457 2.73 20.76 -57.45
N PRO A 458 2.03 19.60 -57.48
CA PRO A 458 1.19 19.17 -56.36
C PRO A 458 2.00 18.88 -55.12
N ALA A 459 1.51 19.32 -53.99
CA ALA A 459 2.15 19.07 -52.66
C ALA A 459 1.10 18.83 -51.57
N ILE A 460 1.39 17.92 -50.66
CA ILE A 460 0.55 17.62 -49.49
C ILE A 460 1.10 18.37 -48.26
N ALA A 461 0.22 19.15 -47.64
CA ALA A 461 0.51 19.88 -46.39
C ALA A 461 0.24 19.03 -45.16
N THR A 462 -0.93 18.39 -45.11
CA THR A 462 -1.35 17.59 -43.94
C THR A 462 -2.00 16.28 -44.34
N ILE A 463 -1.95 15.32 -43.40
CA ILE A 463 -2.69 14.06 -43.47
C ILE A 463 -3.45 13.92 -42.13
N ASN A 464 -4.79 13.81 -42.19
CA ASN A 464 -5.62 13.76 -40.98
C ASN A 464 -6.69 12.64 -41.07
N PRO A 465 -6.72 11.69 -40.12
CA PRO A 465 -5.68 11.45 -39.13
C PRO A 465 -4.37 10.95 -39.75
N SER A 466 -3.25 11.15 -39.10
CA SER A 466 -1.93 10.70 -39.57
C SER A 466 -1.69 9.19 -39.32
N ALA A 467 -2.47 8.55 -38.46
CA ALA A 467 -2.50 7.11 -38.26
C ALA A 467 -3.88 6.57 -38.65
N VAL A 468 -3.94 5.69 -39.64
CA VAL A 468 -5.20 5.26 -40.28
C VAL A 468 -5.22 3.75 -40.46
N VAL A 469 -6.30 3.12 -40.03
CA VAL A 469 -6.51 1.67 -40.22
C VAL A 469 -6.85 1.38 -41.69
N GLN A 470 -6.32 0.30 -42.25
CA GLN A 470 -6.67 -0.20 -43.56
C GLN A 470 -8.20 -0.25 -43.77
N GLY A 471 -8.67 0.31 -44.87
CA GLY A 471 -10.10 0.39 -45.17
C GLY A 471 -10.83 1.57 -44.51
N ARG A 472 -10.17 2.44 -43.78
CA ARG A 472 -10.73 3.66 -43.17
C ARG A 472 -10.38 4.89 -43.99
N GLU A 473 -11.22 5.92 -43.85
CA GLU A 473 -11.09 7.20 -44.53
C GLU A 473 -10.12 8.13 -43.80
N PHE A 474 -9.45 8.97 -44.54
CA PHE A 474 -8.61 10.07 -44.09
C PHE A 474 -8.64 11.21 -45.10
N VAL A 475 -8.21 12.37 -44.68
CA VAL A 475 -8.21 13.58 -45.50
C VAL A 475 -6.78 14.08 -45.64
N ILE A 476 -6.39 14.45 -46.83
CA ILE A 476 -5.17 15.23 -47.07
C ILE A 476 -5.54 16.66 -47.44
N THR A 477 -4.74 17.61 -46.99
CA THR A 477 -4.79 18.99 -47.49
C THR A 477 -3.47 19.34 -48.16
N GLY A 478 -3.51 20.34 -49.08
CA GLY A 478 -2.29 20.71 -49.81
C GLY A 478 -2.57 21.75 -50.90
N LYS A 479 -1.74 21.72 -51.93
CA LYS A 479 -1.85 22.60 -53.10
C LYS A 479 -1.82 21.80 -54.39
N ASN A 480 -2.51 22.34 -55.41
CA ASN A 480 -2.53 21.76 -56.75
C ASN A 480 -2.94 20.26 -56.77
N LEU A 481 -3.67 19.78 -55.77
CA LEU A 481 -4.08 18.38 -55.66
C LEU A 481 -5.05 17.96 -56.75
N ASN A 482 -5.72 18.91 -57.41
CA ASN A 482 -6.57 18.71 -58.59
C ASN A 482 -5.75 18.32 -59.83
N THR A 483 -4.45 18.56 -59.86
CA THR A 483 -3.55 18.16 -60.97
C THR A 483 -3.05 16.71 -60.83
N VAL A 484 -3.31 16.05 -59.72
CA VAL A 484 -2.90 14.67 -59.45
C VAL A 484 -3.87 13.69 -60.10
N GLU A 485 -3.41 12.79 -60.96
CA GLU A 485 -4.19 11.71 -61.53
C GLU A 485 -4.36 10.54 -60.59
N ALA A 486 -3.26 10.14 -59.92
CA ALA A 486 -3.23 8.96 -59.06
C ALA A 486 -2.49 9.20 -57.76
N PHE A 487 -3.06 8.68 -56.66
CA PHE A 487 -2.45 8.63 -55.34
C PHE A 487 -2.08 7.17 -54.98
N TYR A 488 -0.96 6.97 -54.32
CA TYR A 488 -0.47 5.65 -53.85
C TYR A 488 -0.08 5.72 -52.41
N ILE A 489 -0.44 4.69 -51.62
CA ILE A 489 0.00 4.46 -50.25
C ILE A 489 0.92 3.25 -50.30
N GLY A 490 2.23 3.49 -50.10
CA GLY A 490 3.24 2.53 -50.49
C GLY A 490 3.16 2.24 -51.98
N GLU A 491 3.07 0.98 -52.40
CA GLU A 491 2.95 0.56 -53.77
C GLU A 491 1.48 0.43 -54.24
N VAL A 492 0.51 0.65 -53.34
CA VAL A 492 -0.91 0.37 -53.63
C VAL A 492 -1.63 1.66 -54.05
N LYS A 493 -2.22 1.62 -55.27
CA LYS A 493 -3.01 2.72 -55.79
C LYS A 493 -4.31 2.90 -55.00
N VAL A 494 -4.57 4.13 -54.57
CA VAL A 494 -5.86 4.51 -53.95
C VAL A 494 -6.94 4.55 -55.03
N THR A 495 -8.05 3.86 -54.76
CA THR A 495 -9.18 3.78 -55.72
C THR A 495 -10.48 4.33 -55.15
N ALA A 496 -10.56 4.55 -53.82
CA ALA A 496 -11.74 5.08 -53.17
C ALA A 496 -11.48 6.52 -52.71
N PHE A 497 -12.30 7.43 -53.19
CA PHE A 497 -12.22 8.86 -52.93
C PHE A 497 -13.58 9.39 -52.49
N GLY A 498 -13.57 10.31 -51.52
CA GLY A 498 -14.68 11.20 -51.23
C GLY A 498 -14.54 12.54 -52.00
N LYS A 499 -14.48 13.64 -51.23
CA LYS A 499 -14.26 14.99 -51.80
C LYS A 499 -12.88 15.08 -52.46
N ARG A 500 -12.81 15.80 -53.58
CA ARG A 500 -11.56 16.02 -54.30
C ARG A 500 -11.55 17.44 -54.89
N THR A 501 -10.67 18.27 -54.36
CA THR A 501 -10.51 19.68 -54.74
C THR A 501 -9.04 20.00 -54.98
N GLU A 502 -8.72 21.27 -55.28
CA GLU A 502 -7.36 21.77 -55.42
C GLU A 502 -6.57 21.67 -54.12
N THR A 503 -7.25 21.86 -52.99
CA THR A 503 -6.61 21.99 -51.66
C THR A 503 -6.90 20.83 -50.70
N GLU A 504 -7.88 19.95 -51.03
CA GLU A 504 -8.32 18.87 -50.13
C GLU A 504 -8.72 17.62 -50.94
N VAL A 505 -8.32 16.45 -50.47
CA VAL A 505 -8.76 15.15 -51.01
C VAL A 505 -9.08 14.20 -49.87
N GLU A 506 -10.29 13.63 -49.91
CA GLU A 506 -10.71 12.53 -49.02
C GLU A 506 -10.40 11.20 -49.72
N MET A 507 -9.74 10.29 -48.97
CA MET A 507 -9.30 9.00 -49.49
C MET A 507 -9.53 7.89 -48.47
N THR A 508 -9.69 6.66 -48.99
CA THR A 508 -9.73 5.46 -48.13
C THR A 508 -8.42 4.69 -48.26
N VAL A 509 -7.80 4.32 -47.15
CA VAL A 509 -6.60 3.48 -47.18
C VAL A 509 -6.93 2.12 -47.78
N PRO A 510 -6.24 1.70 -48.88
CA PRO A 510 -6.50 0.39 -49.46
C PRO A 510 -6.28 -0.74 -48.40
N LYS A 511 -7.17 -1.73 -48.42
CA LYS A 511 -7.07 -2.89 -47.52
C LYS A 511 -5.79 -3.71 -47.71
N THR A 512 -5.13 -3.58 -48.86
CA THR A 512 -3.88 -4.27 -49.22
C THR A 512 -2.64 -3.40 -49.06
N ALA A 513 -2.78 -2.15 -48.60
CA ALA A 513 -1.62 -1.30 -48.30
C ALA A 513 -0.78 -1.91 -47.18
N ALA A 514 0.54 -1.88 -47.29
CA ALA A 514 1.44 -2.37 -46.25
C ALA A 514 1.27 -1.53 -44.97
N THR A 515 1.30 -2.17 -43.83
CA THR A 515 1.27 -1.50 -42.51
C THR A 515 2.61 -0.83 -42.21
N GLY A 516 2.58 0.25 -41.42
CA GLY A 516 3.75 1.03 -41.02
C GLY A 516 3.75 2.44 -41.58
N VAL A 517 4.84 3.16 -41.33
CA VAL A 517 4.99 4.55 -41.74
C VAL A 517 5.33 4.64 -43.24
N THR A 518 4.57 5.42 -43.96
CA THR A 518 4.76 5.61 -45.41
C THR A 518 4.41 7.03 -45.86
N ALA A 519 5.06 7.50 -46.93
CA ALA A 519 4.67 8.72 -47.61
C ALA A 519 3.59 8.41 -48.66
N ILE A 520 2.82 9.42 -49.05
CA ILE A 520 1.87 9.31 -50.15
C ILE A 520 2.60 9.69 -51.46
N ARG A 521 2.59 8.78 -52.43
CA ARG A 521 3.09 9.05 -53.78
C ARG A 521 1.94 9.54 -54.66
N MET A 522 2.19 10.62 -55.41
CA MET A 522 1.27 11.26 -56.32
C MET A 522 1.81 11.15 -57.76
N VAL A 523 0.95 10.93 -58.72
CA VAL A 523 1.27 10.98 -60.16
C VAL A 523 0.34 11.99 -60.79
N ASN A 524 0.87 13.02 -61.46
CA ASN A 524 0.04 14.02 -62.15
C ASN A 524 -0.43 13.51 -63.54
N TYR A 525 -1.31 14.26 -64.19
CA TYR A 525 -1.83 13.90 -65.54
C TYR A 525 -0.75 13.84 -66.63
N GLU A 526 0.44 14.40 -66.38
CA GLU A 526 1.58 14.35 -67.29
C GLU A 526 2.48 13.12 -67.02
N GLY A 527 2.15 12.32 -66.00
CA GLY A 527 2.90 11.15 -65.58
C GLY A 527 4.12 11.44 -64.70
N LYS A 528 4.30 12.69 -64.25
CA LYS A 528 5.36 13.07 -63.31
C LYS A 528 5.01 12.60 -61.90
N GLU A 529 5.98 12.01 -61.19
CA GLU A 529 5.80 11.50 -59.86
C GLU A 529 6.31 12.48 -58.79
N PHE A 530 5.55 12.55 -57.71
CA PHE A 530 5.84 13.36 -56.50
C PHE A 530 5.63 12.50 -55.27
N THR A 531 6.41 12.75 -54.23
CA THR A 531 6.26 12.07 -52.92
C THR A 531 6.00 13.13 -51.85
N SER A 532 5.03 12.90 -50.99
CA SER A 532 4.73 13.82 -49.88
C SER A 532 5.88 13.92 -48.89
N ASP A 533 6.15 15.11 -48.39
CA ASP A 533 7.10 15.35 -47.31
C ASP A 533 6.54 14.88 -45.95
N VAL A 534 5.20 14.87 -45.84
CA VAL A 534 4.51 14.33 -44.66
C VAL A 534 4.21 12.85 -44.85
N THR A 535 4.28 12.12 -43.75
CA THR A 535 4.04 10.67 -43.72
C THR A 535 2.79 10.32 -42.93
N MET A 536 2.23 9.15 -43.21
CA MET A 536 1.14 8.56 -42.47
C MET A 536 1.56 7.18 -41.92
N GLU A 537 0.92 6.74 -40.87
CA GLU A 537 1.03 5.38 -40.38
C GLU A 537 -0.20 4.57 -40.81
N VAL A 538 0.04 3.49 -41.53
CA VAL A 538 -1.01 2.53 -41.90
C VAL A 538 -1.08 1.45 -40.83
N LEU A 539 -2.25 1.34 -40.20
CA LEU A 539 -2.52 0.37 -39.17
C LEU A 539 -3.31 -0.82 -39.73
N ALA A 540 -3.03 -2.02 -39.23
CA ALA A 540 -3.86 -3.18 -39.53
C ALA A 540 -5.23 -3.05 -38.86
N PRO A 541 -6.32 -3.58 -39.49
CA PRO A 541 -7.60 -3.66 -38.81
C PRO A 541 -7.53 -4.62 -37.62
N GLU A 542 -8.25 -4.29 -36.58
CA GLU A 542 -8.44 -5.23 -35.48
C GLU A 542 -9.20 -6.47 -35.98
N ALA A 543 -8.71 -7.65 -35.60
CA ALA A 543 -9.41 -8.91 -35.82
C ALA A 543 -9.98 -9.39 -34.51
N THR A 544 -11.27 -9.70 -34.46
CA THR A 544 -11.89 -10.34 -33.29
C THR A 544 -11.35 -11.76 -33.21
N ILE A 545 -10.61 -12.05 -32.16
CA ILE A 545 -10.05 -13.39 -31.90
C ILE A 545 -10.92 -14.18 -30.91
N TRP A 546 -11.77 -13.53 -30.18
CA TRP A 546 -12.76 -14.12 -29.28
C TRP A 546 -13.93 -13.15 -29.05
N GLU A 547 -15.12 -13.69 -28.92
CA GLU A 547 -16.33 -12.98 -28.54
C GLU A 547 -17.10 -13.83 -27.53
N GLY A 548 -17.39 -13.28 -26.37
CA GLY A 548 -18.05 -13.98 -25.29
C GLY A 548 -18.27 -13.07 -24.09
N PHE A 549 -18.63 -13.66 -22.97
CA PHE A 549 -18.93 -12.92 -21.76
C PHE A 549 -18.13 -13.47 -20.57
N VAL A 550 -17.28 -12.64 -19.98
CA VAL A 550 -16.55 -12.92 -18.76
C VAL A 550 -16.79 -11.76 -17.79
N VAL A 551 -17.37 -12.07 -16.62
CA VAL A 551 -17.57 -11.06 -15.57
C VAL A 551 -16.27 -10.88 -14.81
N LEU A 552 -15.69 -9.68 -14.83
CA LEU A 552 -14.58 -9.30 -13.97
C LEU A 552 -15.15 -8.98 -12.58
N GLY A 553 -14.58 -9.57 -11.51
CA GLY A 553 -15.02 -9.40 -10.12
C GLY A 553 -15.35 -10.69 -9.38
N ASN A 554 -15.12 -11.86 -10.00
CA ASN A 554 -15.38 -13.15 -9.37
C ASN A 554 -14.32 -14.18 -9.78
N TRP A 555 -13.43 -14.54 -8.89
CA TRP A 555 -12.25 -15.43 -9.08
C TRP A 555 -12.47 -16.70 -9.92
N ALA A 556 -13.69 -17.11 -10.11
CA ALA A 556 -14.03 -18.34 -10.82
C ALA A 556 -14.17 -18.15 -12.33
N ASN A 557 -14.22 -16.90 -12.81
CA ASN A 557 -14.50 -16.62 -14.20
C ASN A 557 -13.22 -16.32 -14.98
N GLY A 558 -13.07 -16.96 -16.12
CA GLY A 558 -11.98 -16.73 -17.05
C GLY A 558 -12.32 -17.26 -18.43
N CYS A 559 -11.73 -16.67 -19.46
CA CYS A 559 -11.79 -17.19 -20.82
C CYS A 559 -10.63 -18.18 -21.04
N GLN A 560 -10.95 -19.39 -21.43
CA GLN A 560 -10.01 -20.45 -21.80
C GLN A 560 -10.10 -20.78 -23.30
N ASP A 561 -11.02 -20.18 -24.05
CA ASP A 561 -11.27 -20.51 -25.46
C ASP A 561 -10.10 -20.20 -26.38
N LEU A 562 -9.18 -19.32 -25.95
CA LEU A 562 -7.94 -18.95 -26.67
C LEU A 562 -6.73 -19.81 -26.28
N ALA A 563 -6.94 -20.84 -25.43
CA ALA A 563 -5.94 -21.83 -25.05
C ALA A 563 -6.13 -23.16 -25.82
N TRP A 564 -5.10 -24.01 -25.79
CA TRP A 564 -5.11 -25.40 -26.26
C TRP A 564 -5.66 -25.61 -27.67
N GLY A 565 -5.25 -24.68 -28.59
CA GLY A 565 -5.66 -24.73 -30.01
C GLY A 565 -6.93 -23.95 -30.32
N GLY A 566 -7.48 -23.19 -29.37
CA GLY A 566 -8.58 -22.25 -29.61
C GLY A 566 -8.20 -21.09 -30.50
N TYR A 567 -6.92 -20.74 -30.55
CA TYR A 567 -6.39 -19.73 -31.47
C TYR A 567 -4.95 -20.09 -31.89
N ASP A 568 -4.60 -19.81 -33.17
CA ASP A 568 -3.24 -20.08 -33.70
C ASP A 568 -2.29 -18.90 -33.40
N TRP A 569 -1.61 -18.96 -32.28
CA TRP A 569 -0.66 -17.96 -31.83
C TRP A 569 0.61 -17.86 -32.69
N ASN A 570 0.84 -18.81 -33.64
CA ASN A 570 1.95 -18.71 -34.59
C ASN A 570 1.71 -17.67 -35.68
N THR A 571 0.47 -17.20 -35.83
CA THR A 571 0.11 -16.11 -36.76
C THR A 571 0.35 -14.72 -36.16
N VAL A 572 0.68 -14.63 -34.86
CA VAL A 572 0.90 -13.38 -34.13
C VAL A 572 2.38 -13.02 -34.13
N VAL A 573 2.69 -11.75 -34.25
CA VAL A 573 4.08 -11.24 -34.21
C VAL A 573 4.27 -10.33 -32.98
N VAL A 574 5.53 -10.23 -32.53
CA VAL A 574 5.92 -9.36 -31.41
C VAL A 574 5.51 -7.92 -31.68
N GLY A 575 4.94 -7.27 -30.68
CA GLY A 575 4.45 -5.89 -30.76
C GLY A 575 2.97 -5.76 -31.16
N GLN A 576 2.34 -6.84 -31.60
CA GLN A 576 0.88 -6.80 -31.78
C GLN A 576 0.16 -6.60 -30.47
N THR A 577 -0.96 -5.89 -30.50
CA THR A 577 -1.72 -5.48 -29.33
C THR A 577 -3.00 -6.29 -29.20
N LEU A 578 -3.19 -6.89 -28.02
CA LEU A 578 -4.45 -7.48 -27.60
C LEU A 578 -5.33 -6.37 -27.02
N ASN A 579 -6.52 -6.22 -27.56
CA ASN A 579 -7.51 -5.26 -27.08
C ASN A 579 -8.66 -6.00 -26.39
N PHE A 580 -8.89 -5.68 -25.14
CA PHE A 580 -10.01 -6.19 -24.34
C PHE A 580 -11.03 -5.08 -24.21
N TYR A 581 -12.27 -5.34 -24.63
CA TYR A 581 -13.36 -4.39 -24.54
C TYR A 581 -14.28 -4.77 -23.41
N PHE A 582 -14.70 -3.80 -22.60
CA PHE A 582 -15.51 -4.00 -21.41
C PHE A 582 -16.84 -3.27 -21.53
N GLU A 583 -17.86 -3.88 -20.96
CA GLU A 583 -19.09 -3.18 -20.58
C GLU A 583 -19.03 -2.92 -19.06
N GLU A 584 -19.50 -1.75 -18.64
CA GLU A 584 -19.45 -1.36 -17.24
C GLU A 584 -20.44 -2.19 -16.40
N ASP A 585 -19.93 -2.91 -15.41
CA ASP A 585 -20.73 -3.51 -14.34
C ASP A 585 -20.72 -2.60 -13.12
N THR A 586 -21.83 -1.92 -12.87
CA THR A 586 -22.01 -1.03 -11.71
C THR A 586 -22.15 -1.77 -10.37
N SER A 587 -22.23 -3.11 -10.40
CA SER A 587 -22.37 -3.95 -9.20
C SER A 587 -21.06 -4.18 -8.46
N SER A 588 -19.92 -3.95 -9.10
CA SER A 588 -18.58 -4.10 -8.52
C SER A 588 -17.89 -2.75 -8.32
N THR A 589 -16.98 -2.67 -7.36
CA THR A 589 -16.16 -1.48 -7.09
C THR A 589 -14.69 -1.68 -7.40
N TRP A 590 -14.32 -2.87 -7.88
CA TRP A 590 -12.93 -3.21 -8.18
C TRP A 590 -12.86 -4.25 -9.30
N TRP A 591 -12.10 -3.95 -10.32
CA TRP A 591 -11.90 -4.83 -11.46
C TRP A 591 -10.42 -5.06 -11.71
N GLN A 592 -10.02 -6.30 -11.92
CA GLN A 592 -8.66 -6.68 -12.26
C GLN A 592 -8.67 -7.65 -13.43
N LEU A 593 -7.70 -7.50 -14.33
CA LEU A 593 -7.47 -8.39 -15.46
C LEU A 593 -6.11 -9.07 -15.31
N LYS A 594 -6.09 -10.39 -15.38
CA LYS A 594 -4.88 -11.20 -15.49
C LYS A 594 -4.79 -11.82 -16.87
N LEU A 595 -3.61 -11.76 -17.48
CA LEU A 595 -3.28 -12.49 -18.69
C LEU A 595 -2.35 -13.66 -18.34
N GLY A 596 -2.80 -14.86 -18.60
CA GLY A 596 -2.10 -16.10 -18.24
C GLY A 596 -1.84 -16.98 -19.45
N GLN A 597 -0.90 -17.93 -19.26
CA GLN A 597 -0.59 -18.99 -20.22
C GLN A 597 -1.61 -20.11 -20.13
N GLY A 598 -1.79 -20.85 -21.20
CA GLY A 598 -2.76 -21.95 -21.27
C GLY A 598 -2.42 -23.17 -20.40
N ASP A 599 -1.20 -23.26 -19.89
CA ASP A 599 -0.66 -24.41 -19.14
C ASP A 599 -1.05 -24.48 -17.67
N GLY A 600 -1.71 -23.52 -17.10
CA GLY A 600 -2.07 -23.53 -15.69
C GLY A 600 -2.17 -22.18 -15.02
N TRP A 601 -2.58 -21.17 -15.73
CA TRP A 601 -2.78 -19.82 -15.20
C TRP A 601 -1.51 -19.07 -14.80
N THR A 602 -0.34 -19.51 -15.27
CA THR A 602 0.91 -18.77 -15.14
C THR A 602 0.78 -17.44 -15.87
N THR A 603 1.08 -16.34 -15.20
CA THR A 603 1.00 -15.00 -15.82
C THR A 603 1.97 -14.89 -16.98
N LEU A 604 1.59 -14.18 -18.05
CA LEU A 604 2.48 -13.88 -19.16
C LEU A 604 3.77 -13.20 -18.66
N PRO A 605 4.96 -13.59 -19.19
CA PRO A 605 6.25 -13.17 -18.64
C PRO A 605 6.49 -11.66 -18.60
N ASP A 606 6.08 -10.95 -19.67
CA ASP A 606 6.30 -9.51 -19.82
C ASP A 606 5.10 -8.69 -19.32
N PHE A 607 4.04 -9.32 -18.80
CA PHE A 607 2.84 -8.66 -18.31
C PHE A 607 3.12 -7.88 -17.03
N LYS A 608 3.00 -6.56 -17.09
CA LYS A 608 3.22 -5.67 -15.94
C LYS A 608 2.13 -5.87 -14.91
N LYS A 609 2.53 -6.13 -13.67
CA LYS A 609 1.67 -6.45 -12.53
C LYS A 609 1.51 -5.23 -11.63
N VAL A 610 0.38 -5.15 -10.96
CA VAL A 610 0.23 -4.27 -9.79
C VAL A 610 1.17 -4.76 -8.69
N ALA A 611 1.77 -3.86 -7.91
CA ALA A 611 2.69 -4.22 -6.83
C ALA A 611 2.08 -5.28 -5.90
N GLY A 612 2.74 -6.45 -5.83
CA GLY A 612 2.32 -7.59 -5.01
C GLY A 612 1.26 -8.51 -5.64
N GLY A 613 0.82 -8.25 -6.88
CA GLY A 613 -0.16 -9.07 -7.61
C GLY A 613 0.35 -9.64 -8.93
N ASP A 614 -0.50 -10.35 -9.66
CA ASP A 614 -0.26 -10.92 -10.99
C ASP A 614 -1.35 -10.48 -12.01
N ALA A 615 -2.01 -9.36 -11.73
CA ALA A 615 -3.06 -8.74 -12.54
C ALA A 615 -2.84 -7.22 -12.66
N VAL A 616 -3.55 -6.57 -13.57
CA VAL A 616 -3.64 -5.11 -13.68
C VAL A 616 -5.00 -4.64 -13.20
N ASN A 617 -5.06 -3.44 -12.62
CA ASN A 617 -6.31 -2.81 -12.29
C ASN A 617 -6.94 -2.21 -13.56
N ILE A 618 -8.22 -2.42 -13.71
CA ILE A 618 -9.04 -1.73 -14.73
C ILE A 618 -9.72 -0.56 -14.01
N GLU A 619 -9.57 0.64 -14.56
CA GLU A 619 -10.17 1.83 -13.97
C GLU A 619 -11.70 1.82 -14.14
N ALA A 620 -12.40 2.41 -13.17
CA ALA A 620 -13.86 2.54 -13.25
C ALA A 620 -14.26 3.34 -14.52
N GLY A 621 -15.22 2.82 -15.27
CA GLY A 621 -15.65 3.42 -16.53
C GLY A 621 -14.74 3.14 -17.72
N ALA A 622 -13.66 2.36 -17.57
CA ALA A 622 -12.85 1.94 -18.70
C ALA A 622 -13.65 1.02 -19.63
N THR A 623 -13.71 1.35 -20.90
CA THR A 623 -14.36 0.53 -21.94
C THR A 623 -13.37 -0.32 -22.72
N LYS A 624 -12.06 -0.13 -22.51
CA LYS A 624 -11.00 -0.83 -23.24
C LYS A 624 -9.74 -0.93 -22.38
N TYR A 625 -9.05 -2.06 -22.47
CA TYR A 625 -7.66 -2.25 -22.03
C TYR A 625 -6.85 -2.80 -23.20
N SER A 626 -5.65 -2.27 -23.42
CA SER A 626 -4.76 -2.67 -24.52
C SER A 626 -3.44 -3.18 -23.97
N TYR A 627 -2.98 -4.32 -24.46
CA TYR A 627 -1.72 -4.95 -24.06
C TYR A 627 -0.91 -5.34 -25.29
N SER A 628 0.31 -4.80 -25.42
CA SER A 628 1.22 -5.15 -26.50
C SER A 628 2.07 -6.36 -26.10
N LEU A 629 2.05 -7.40 -26.92
CA LEU A 629 2.75 -8.66 -26.67
C LEU A 629 4.26 -8.50 -26.85
N GLY A 630 5.00 -8.81 -25.78
CA GLY A 630 6.45 -8.93 -25.80
C GLY A 630 6.93 -10.23 -26.44
N ALA A 631 8.22 -10.34 -26.67
CA ALA A 631 8.81 -11.55 -27.25
C ALA A 631 8.68 -12.77 -26.31
N ASN A 632 8.81 -12.55 -25.00
CA ASN A 632 8.66 -13.64 -24.02
C ASN A 632 7.20 -14.08 -23.88
N ASP A 633 6.25 -13.12 -23.98
CA ASP A 633 4.82 -13.42 -23.97
C ASP A 633 4.42 -14.28 -25.16
N LEU A 634 4.83 -13.85 -26.36
CA LEU A 634 4.49 -14.58 -27.59
C LEU A 634 5.06 -15.99 -27.58
N LYS A 635 6.31 -16.15 -27.14
CA LYS A 635 6.93 -17.47 -26.95
C LYS A 635 6.13 -18.33 -25.96
N ALA A 636 5.73 -17.75 -24.84
CA ALA A 636 4.92 -18.45 -23.84
C ALA A 636 3.56 -18.88 -24.39
N LEU A 637 2.86 -18.01 -25.14
CA LEU A 637 1.58 -18.34 -25.78
C LEU A 637 1.70 -19.46 -26.79
N GLN A 638 2.78 -19.51 -27.55
CA GLN A 638 3.04 -20.56 -28.56
C GLN A 638 3.43 -21.89 -27.93
N GLU A 639 4.21 -21.89 -26.83
CA GLU A 639 4.75 -23.10 -26.19
C GLU A 639 3.83 -23.68 -25.10
N SER A 640 3.07 -22.83 -24.40
CA SER A 640 2.31 -23.19 -23.21
C SER A 640 0.79 -23.29 -23.43
N GLY A 641 0.36 -23.56 -24.64
CA GLY A 641 -1.06 -23.82 -24.95
C GLY A 641 -1.94 -22.59 -25.10
N GLY A 642 -1.36 -21.39 -25.35
CA GLY A 642 -2.10 -20.19 -25.70
C GLY A 642 -2.49 -19.27 -24.52
N LEU A 643 -3.48 -18.41 -24.74
CA LEU A 643 -3.90 -17.36 -23.81
C LEU A 643 -5.09 -17.77 -22.95
N ILE A 644 -4.97 -17.53 -21.68
CA ILE A 644 -6.09 -17.50 -20.73
C ILE A 644 -6.14 -16.09 -20.16
N PHE A 645 -7.29 -15.44 -20.21
CA PHE A 645 -7.52 -14.21 -19.47
C PHE A 645 -8.57 -14.38 -18.41
N GLN A 646 -8.36 -13.75 -17.29
CA GLN A 646 -9.12 -14.01 -16.08
C GLN A 646 -9.29 -12.75 -15.27
N ASP A 647 -10.41 -12.66 -14.59
CA ASP A 647 -10.59 -11.77 -13.46
C ASP A 647 -9.69 -12.18 -12.30
N ARG A 648 -9.17 -11.19 -11.60
CA ARG A 648 -8.52 -11.40 -10.31
C ARG A 648 -8.95 -10.33 -9.33
N LYS A 649 -9.52 -10.78 -8.24
CA LYS A 649 -9.97 -9.94 -7.14
C LYS A 649 -8.81 -9.55 -6.23
#